data_7e628825b9080aaca4629385d4b17293
#
_entry.id   7e628825b9080aaca4629385d4b17293
#
_cell.length_a   1.000
_cell.length_b   1.000
_cell.length_c   1.000
_cell.angle_alpha   90.00
_cell.angle_beta   90.00
_cell.angle_gamma   90.00
#
_symmetry.space_group_name_H-M   'P 1'
#
loop_
_entity.id
_entity.type
_entity.pdbx_description
1 polymer ?
#
loop_
_entity_poly.entity_id
_entity_poly.type
_entity_poly.pdbx_seq_one_letter_code
_entity_poly.pdbx_strand_id
1 'polypeptide(L)'
;MDEEEWNEDYMKEFTRQVEQSEHAWKPAKEELEVINVGTEQDKRELKIGTLITAGERCNLTSLLQEYMDVFAWSYADMPGLDIDIVVHRVPLIEGCKPVKQKLRRTRPDILLKVKAEIKKQWDAGFLEVIKYPQWVSNIVVVPKKDDKIRVCVDFRDLNKASPKDNFPLPHIDVLVDNAARSSTYSFMDGFSGYNQIKMAEEDKEKTTFVTPWGTFCYKVMPFGLKNAGATYQRAMVTLFHDMIHKEIEVYVDDMVSKSTNEEDHVQILRKLFDRLRKYQLKLNPAKCSFGVKSGKLLGFVISNKGIEVDPDKVKAIQAMTAPKTEKEVRGFLGRLNYIARFISQLTATCEPIFRLLRKKNPGTWDKDCQEAFDKIKQYLQNPPLLVPPVPGRPLILYLTVTEEAMGCVLGQHDESGRKEQAIYYLSKKFTDCESRYTMIEKLCCALVWSTKRLRQYMLYYTTWLISKLDPLKYIFEKPYLSSRIARWQVMLAEYDIVYKTRKSVKGSAIADHLADNAIKDYEPLKFDFPDEDVLIVEEDKEKNDWWIMYFDGAVNVSGNGAGAVIISPDQKQYPISIKLQFECTNNTAEYEACILGLEAALEMKIKKLDVYGDSMLIICQVKGEWQTKEEKLIPYQQYLSKLTEGFDEIDFTHMGRDKNQFADALATLASMAKIDYGIRVQPIHIEIKNFPAHCCSLEGEIDGNPWFYDIKRFIQYREYPLGASKADMKTLRRLAM
;
A
#
# COMPACT_ATOMS: atom_id res chain seq x y z
N MET A 1 -38.58 -31.16 2.73
CA MET A 1 -38.43 -29.99 3.60
C MET A 1 -37.11 -29.39 3.22
N ASP A 2 -37.22 -28.32 2.45
CA ASP A 2 -36.19 -27.78 1.60
C ASP A 2 -35.12 -27.03 2.41
N GLU A 3 -33.85 -27.20 2.04
CA GLU A 3 -32.69 -26.53 2.63
C GLU A 3 -32.77 -24.99 2.56
N GLU A 4 -33.61 -24.43 1.69
CA GLU A 4 -33.87 -23.00 1.55
C GLU A 4 -34.73 -22.40 2.68
N GLU A 5 -35.73 -23.11 3.17
CA GLU A 5 -36.58 -22.62 4.28
C GLU A 5 -35.84 -22.55 5.62
N TRP A 6 -34.85 -23.43 5.81
CA TRP A 6 -34.03 -23.44 7.03
C TRP A 6 -33.07 -22.24 7.12
N ASN A 7 -32.71 -21.65 5.99
CA ASN A 7 -31.76 -20.55 5.92
C ASN A 7 -32.40 -19.20 6.27
N GLU A 8 -33.64 -18.95 5.89
CA GLU A 8 -34.34 -17.68 6.15
C GLU A 8 -34.74 -17.49 7.61
N ASP A 9 -35.25 -18.53 8.27
CA ASP A 9 -35.68 -18.44 9.65
C ASP A 9 -34.51 -18.35 10.64
N TYR A 10 -33.40 -18.98 10.33
CA TYR A 10 -32.19 -18.85 11.12
C TYR A 10 -31.53 -17.47 10.98
N MET A 11 -31.59 -16.87 9.79
CA MET A 11 -31.15 -15.51 9.56
C MET A 11 -32.02 -14.47 10.27
N LYS A 12 -33.32 -14.67 10.29
CA LYS A 12 -34.27 -13.82 11.07
C LYS A 12 -34.02 -13.90 12.58
N GLU A 13 -33.75 -15.09 13.12
CA GLU A 13 -33.45 -15.28 14.54
C GLU A 13 -32.05 -14.73 14.90
N PHE A 14 -31.06 -14.87 14.03
CA PHE A 14 -29.72 -14.27 14.23
C PHE A 14 -29.77 -12.73 14.21
N THR A 15 -30.45 -12.15 13.22
CA THR A 15 -30.69 -10.70 13.16
C THR A 15 -31.41 -10.21 14.40
N ARG A 16 -32.38 -10.94 14.85
CA ARG A 16 -33.13 -10.63 16.08
C ARG A 16 -32.28 -10.77 17.35
N GLN A 17 -31.37 -11.74 17.43
CA GLN A 17 -30.43 -11.89 18.56
C GLN A 17 -29.35 -10.83 18.58
N VAL A 18 -28.87 -10.40 17.41
CA VAL A 18 -27.98 -9.25 17.26
C VAL A 18 -28.70 -7.96 17.64
N GLU A 19 -29.92 -7.78 17.15
CA GLU A 19 -30.79 -6.64 17.53
C GLU A 19 -31.17 -6.64 19.03
N GLN A 20 -31.38 -7.80 19.66
CA GLN A 20 -31.67 -7.92 21.09
C GLN A 20 -30.45 -7.79 22.00
N SER A 21 -29.25 -8.06 21.51
CA SER A 21 -28.00 -7.79 22.22
C SER A 21 -27.55 -6.32 22.12
N GLU A 22 -28.11 -5.61 21.17
CA GLU A 22 -27.96 -4.17 20.95
C GLU A 22 -29.06 -3.41 21.72
N HIS A 23 -28.93 -3.34 23.03
CA HIS A 23 -29.60 -2.28 23.76
C HIS A 23 -29.22 -0.95 23.10
N ALA A 24 -30.25 -0.16 22.74
CA ALA A 24 -30.18 1.12 22.03
C ALA A 24 -28.97 1.95 22.47
N TRP A 25 -27.85 1.75 21.73
CA TRP A 25 -26.60 2.39 22.04
C TRP A 25 -26.60 3.80 21.43
N LYS A 26 -26.58 4.80 22.29
CA LYS A 26 -26.30 6.17 21.86
C LYS A 26 -24.79 6.32 21.86
N PRO A 27 -24.17 6.76 20.74
CA PRO A 27 -22.73 7.05 20.73
C PRO A 27 -22.47 8.00 21.90
N ALA A 28 -21.61 7.56 22.82
CA ALA A 28 -21.23 8.37 23.98
C ALA A 28 -20.32 9.50 23.49
N LYS A 29 -20.92 10.58 23.02
CA LYS A 29 -20.18 11.83 22.85
C LYS A 29 -19.92 12.32 24.27
N GLU A 30 -18.70 12.11 24.76
CA GLU A 30 -18.29 12.65 26.04
C GLU A 30 -18.42 14.17 26.02
N GLU A 31 -19.03 14.76 27.02
CA GLU A 31 -19.10 16.20 27.21
C GLU A 31 -17.70 16.68 27.63
N LEU A 32 -17.29 17.79 27.04
CA LEU A 32 -16.00 18.40 27.34
C LEU A 32 -16.21 19.64 28.19
N GLU A 33 -15.46 19.75 29.25
CA GLU A 33 -15.40 20.96 30.08
C GLU A 33 -14.26 21.84 29.62
N VAL A 34 -14.52 23.15 29.58
CA VAL A 34 -13.51 24.17 29.28
C VAL A 34 -12.91 24.66 30.57
N ILE A 35 -11.58 24.50 30.73
CA ILE A 35 -10.82 25.03 31.85
C ILE A 35 -9.97 26.20 31.41
N ASN A 36 -9.83 27.22 32.27
CA ASN A 36 -8.88 28.32 32.06
C ASN A 36 -7.54 27.97 32.76
N VAL A 37 -6.48 27.80 31.96
CA VAL A 37 -5.11 27.55 32.46
C VAL A 37 -4.27 28.85 32.55
N GLY A 38 -4.80 29.96 32.05
CA GLY A 38 -4.18 31.29 32.13
C GLY A 38 -4.67 32.11 33.31
N THR A 39 -4.42 33.41 33.27
CA THR A 39 -4.92 34.36 34.25
C THR A 39 -6.34 34.83 33.94
N GLU A 40 -7.00 35.54 34.86
CA GLU A 40 -8.31 36.13 34.59
C GLU A 40 -8.28 37.20 33.51
N GLN A 41 -7.13 37.87 33.32
CA GLN A 41 -6.92 38.91 32.32
C GLN A 41 -6.50 38.35 30.94
N ASP A 42 -5.76 37.22 30.94
CA ASP A 42 -5.36 36.49 29.71
C ASP A 42 -5.91 35.08 29.78
N LYS A 43 -7.18 34.92 29.39
CA LYS A 43 -7.85 33.61 29.43
C LYS A 43 -7.29 32.69 28.38
N ARG A 44 -6.80 31.55 28.83
CA ARG A 44 -6.26 30.47 27.99
C ARG A 44 -7.04 29.19 28.22
N GLU A 45 -7.90 28.89 27.29
CA GLU A 45 -8.91 27.83 27.44
C GLU A 45 -8.42 26.51 26.84
N LEU A 46 -8.50 25.43 27.61
CA LEU A 46 -8.28 24.05 27.18
C LEU A 46 -9.51 23.20 27.52
N LYS A 47 -9.63 22.05 26.86
CA LYS A 47 -10.77 21.13 27.02
C LYS A 47 -10.31 19.88 27.73
N ILE A 48 -11.05 19.49 28.78
CA ILE A 48 -10.85 18.23 29.52
C ILE A 48 -12.12 17.39 29.51
N GLY A 49 -11.97 16.06 29.64
CA GLY A 49 -13.11 15.16 29.79
C GLY A 49 -13.85 15.35 31.11
N THR A 50 -15.15 15.12 31.09
CA THR A 50 -16.02 15.22 32.32
C THR A 50 -16.10 13.91 33.10
N LEU A 51 -15.68 12.78 32.52
CA LEU A 51 -15.76 11.44 33.10
C LEU A 51 -14.53 11.02 33.91
N ILE A 52 -13.59 11.94 34.14
CA ILE A 52 -12.41 11.71 34.99
C ILE A 52 -12.73 11.99 36.47
N THR A 53 -11.99 11.34 37.38
CA THR A 53 -12.16 11.56 38.81
C THR A 53 -11.71 12.97 39.25
N ALA A 54 -12.19 13.48 40.36
CA ALA A 54 -11.78 14.79 40.88
C ALA A 54 -10.25 14.90 41.12
N GLY A 55 -9.62 13.82 41.58
CA GLY A 55 -8.15 13.76 41.78
C GLY A 55 -7.39 13.84 40.46
N GLU A 56 -7.77 13.07 39.47
CA GLU A 56 -7.18 13.11 38.13
C GLU A 56 -7.36 14.47 37.46
N ARG A 57 -8.55 15.07 37.64
CA ARG A 57 -8.82 16.42 37.15
C ARG A 57 -7.86 17.45 37.73
N CYS A 58 -7.64 17.42 39.04
CA CYS A 58 -6.69 18.32 39.72
C CYS A 58 -5.28 18.13 39.14
N ASN A 59 -4.81 16.89 39.09
CA ASN A 59 -3.46 16.56 38.59
C ASN A 59 -3.29 16.98 37.11
N LEU A 60 -4.30 16.71 36.27
CA LEU A 60 -4.29 17.07 34.85
C LEU A 60 -4.31 18.60 34.66
N THR A 61 -5.15 19.32 35.42
CA THR A 61 -5.21 20.79 35.37
C THR A 61 -3.85 21.40 35.78
N SER A 62 -3.23 20.91 36.87
CA SER A 62 -1.93 21.37 37.30
C SER A 62 -0.85 21.09 36.24
N LEU A 63 -0.87 19.92 35.59
CA LEU A 63 0.04 19.60 34.50
C LEU A 63 -0.15 20.57 33.33
N LEU A 64 -1.37 20.82 32.89
CA LEU A 64 -1.67 21.72 31.79
C LEU A 64 -1.27 23.16 32.06
N GLN A 65 -1.36 23.61 33.30
CA GLN A 65 -0.86 24.91 33.75
C GLN A 65 0.67 24.98 33.73
N GLU A 66 1.38 23.95 34.18
CA GLU A 66 2.83 23.82 34.14
C GLU A 66 3.41 23.89 32.72
N TYR A 67 2.66 23.35 31.74
CA TYR A 67 3.09 23.22 30.34
C TYR A 67 2.33 24.12 29.37
N MET A 68 1.88 25.30 29.83
CA MET A 68 1.20 26.28 28.95
C MET A 68 2.03 26.70 27.73
N ASP A 69 3.34 26.68 27.85
CA ASP A 69 4.29 27.04 26.78
C ASP A 69 4.34 26.00 25.65
N VAL A 70 3.79 24.80 25.83
CA VAL A 70 3.68 23.80 24.76
C VAL A 70 2.57 24.14 23.77
N PHE A 71 1.65 25.05 24.12
CA PHE A 71 0.54 25.45 23.27
C PHE A 71 0.87 26.75 22.51
N ALA A 72 0.42 26.85 21.28
CA ALA A 72 0.44 28.10 20.51
C ALA A 72 -0.97 28.70 20.46
N TRP A 73 -1.12 29.94 20.85
CA TRP A 73 -2.36 30.69 20.84
C TRP A 73 -2.44 31.60 19.60
N SER A 74 -1.27 31.88 19.01
CA SER A 74 -1.12 32.64 17.77
C SER A 74 0.02 32.08 16.90
N TYR A 75 0.12 32.50 15.67
CA TYR A 75 1.27 32.14 14.81
C TYR A 75 2.60 32.68 15.35
N ALA A 76 2.60 33.75 16.14
CA ALA A 76 3.81 34.31 16.72
C ALA A 76 4.44 33.40 17.78
N ASP A 77 3.65 32.46 18.37
CA ASP A 77 4.11 31.54 19.39
C ASP A 77 4.86 30.31 18.82
N MET A 78 5.07 30.28 17.50
CA MET A 78 5.67 29.14 16.80
C MET A 78 7.11 29.40 16.37
N PRO A 79 8.13 29.00 17.14
CA PRO A 79 9.53 29.12 16.74
C PRO A 79 9.91 28.17 15.60
N GLY A 80 9.16 27.06 15.45
CA GLY A 80 9.44 25.98 14.52
C GLY A 80 10.48 24.99 15.02
N LEU A 81 10.52 23.82 14.39
CA LEU A 81 11.51 22.79 14.65
C LEU A 81 12.91 23.25 14.22
N ASP A 82 13.93 22.74 14.91
CA ASP A 82 15.31 22.99 14.55
C ASP A 82 15.63 22.38 13.17
N ILE A 83 16.38 23.11 12.36
CA ILE A 83 16.81 22.70 11.02
C ILE A 83 17.71 21.45 11.04
N ASP A 84 18.41 21.23 12.14
CA ASP A 84 19.27 20.04 12.31
C ASP A 84 18.44 18.75 12.54
N ILE A 85 17.17 18.89 12.98
CA ILE A 85 16.26 17.76 13.15
C ILE A 85 15.57 17.41 11.83
N VAL A 86 14.98 18.42 11.19
CA VAL A 86 14.23 18.26 9.95
C VAL A 86 14.16 19.55 9.16
N VAL A 87 14.34 19.43 7.86
CA VAL A 87 14.11 20.49 6.89
C VAL A 87 13.38 19.91 5.69
N HIS A 88 12.42 20.66 5.13
CA HIS A 88 11.72 20.18 3.94
C HIS A 88 12.49 20.57 2.67
N ARG A 89 12.77 19.57 1.84
CA ARG A 89 13.43 19.71 0.54
C ARG A 89 12.44 19.42 -0.59
N VAL A 90 12.61 20.16 -1.69
CA VAL A 90 11.82 19.96 -2.91
C VAL A 90 12.77 19.57 -4.05
N PRO A 91 13.19 18.31 -4.12
CA PRO A 91 14.00 17.81 -5.22
C PRO A 91 13.21 17.90 -6.52
N LEU A 92 13.90 18.18 -7.64
CA LEU A 92 13.30 18.23 -8.97
C LEU A 92 13.85 17.11 -9.84
N ILE A 93 13.02 16.57 -10.71
CA ILE A 93 13.42 15.62 -11.74
C ILE A 93 14.38 16.31 -12.71
N GLU A 94 15.45 15.66 -13.09
CA GLU A 94 16.45 16.20 -13.98
C GLU A 94 15.85 16.63 -15.34
N GLY A 95 16.26 17.81 -15.83
CA GLY A 95 15.74 18.37 -17.09
C GLY A 95 14.34 19.00 -17.04
N CYS A 96 13.70 19.05 -15.87
CA CYS A 96 12.38 19.64 -15.74
C CYS A 96 12.46 21.19 -15.90
N LYS A 97 11.50 21.75 -16.67
CA LYS A 97 11.45 23.20 -16.94
C LYS A 97 10.56 23.89 -15.89
N PRO A 98 11.00 25.01 -15.28
CA PRO A 98 10.18 25.79 -14.38
C PRO A 98 8.92 26.33 -15.06
N VAL A 99 7.82 26.36 -14.32
CA VAL A 99 6.51 26.86 -14.80
C VAL A 99 6.13 28.13 -14.07
N LYS A 100 5.73 29.15 -14.83
CA LYS A 100 5.17 30.41 -14.32
C LYS A 100 3.70 30.50 -14.69
N GLN A 101 2.82 30.26 -13.71
CA GLN A 101 1.37 30.41 -13.91
C GLN A 101 0.98 31.89 -14.06
N LYS A 102 0.08 32.18 -14.98
CA LYS A 102 -0.49 33.55 -15.12
C LYS A 102 -1.39 33.86 -13.92
N LEU A 103 -1.32 35.09 -13.41
CA LEU A 103 -2.16 35.55 -12.29
C LEU A 103 -3.66 35.33 -12.60
N ARG A 104 -4.35 34.64 -11.71
CA ARG A 104 -5.82 34.44 -11.78
C ARG A 104 -6.55 35.61 -11.14
N ARG A 105 -7.61 36.07 -11.80
CA ARG A 105 -8.49 37.09 -11.25
C ARG A 105 -9.32 36.50 -10.11
N THR A 106 -9.38 37.20 -8.99
CA THR A 106 -10.15 36.81 -7.80
C THR A 106 -11.22 37.87 -7.54
N ARG A 107 -12.39 37.50 -7.03
CA ARG A 107 -13.47 38.41 -6.66
C ARG A 107 -13.00 39.37 -5.57
N PRO A 108 -13.42 40.67 -5.60
CA PRO A 108 -12.96 41.68 -4.67
C PRO A 108 -13.24 41.38 -3.19
N ASP A 109 -14.42 40.79 -2.88
CA ASP A 109 -14.84 40.39 -1.54
C ASP A 109 -13.90 39.32 -0.94
N ILE A 110 -13.51 38.34 -1.75
CA ILE A 110 -12.57 37.26 -1.34
C ILE A 110 -11.16 37.82 -1.22
N LEU A 111 -10.81 38.78 -2.09
CA LEU A 111 -9.47 39.37 -2.13
C LEU A 111 -9.09 40.07 -0.82
N LEU A 112 -10.04 40.76 -0.18
CA LEU A 112 -9.82 41.37 1.13
C LEU A 112 -9.51 40.34 2.22
N LYS A 113 -10.25 39.22 2.25
CA LYS A 113 -9.99 38.13 3.17
C LYS A 113 -8.61 37.47 2.91
N VAL A 114 -8.24 37.31 1.64
CA VAL A 114 -6.91 36.82 1.23
C VAL A 114 -5.80 37.74 1.72
N LYS A 115 -5.96 39.07 1.56
CA LYS A 115 -4.98 40.04 2.03
C LYS A 115 -4.76 39.97 3.54
N ALA A 116 -5.83 39.84 4.30
CA ALA A 116 -5.76 39.68 5.76
C ALA A 116 -5.03 38.41 6.17
N GLU A 117 -5.26 37.29 5.48
CA GLU A 117 -4.61 36.02 5.77
C GLU A 117 -3.12 36.01 5.39
N ILE A 118 -2.76 36.56 4.22
CA ILE A 118 -1.35 36.75 3.81
C ILE A 118 -0.62 37.67 4.78
N LYS A 119 -1.27 38.72 5.25
CA LYS A 119 -0.67 39.64 6.24
C LYS A 119 -0.37 38.90 7.55
N LYS A 120 -1.29 38.03 8.05
CA LYS A 120 -1.06 37.20 9.25
C LYS A 120 0.15 36.30 9.08
N GLN A 121 0.27 35.63 7.91
CA GLN A 121 1.41 34.74 7.64
C GLN A 121 2.72 35.53 7.49
N TRP A 122 2.65 36.73 6.92
CA TRP A 122 3.79 37.61 6.81
C TRP A 122 4.25 38.11 8.19
N ASP A 123 3.32 38.59 9.00
CA ASP A 123 3.61 39.07 10.36
C ASP A 123 4.19 37.96 11.26
N ALA A 124 3.80 36.73 11.01
CA ALA A 124 4.35 35.50 11.65
C ALA A 124 5.73 35.09 11.11
N GLY A 125 6.25 35.74 10.09
CA GLY A 125 7.55 35.44 9.50
C GLY A 125 7.58 34.17 8.62
N PHE A 126 6.41 33.65 8.17
CA PHE A 126 6.32 32.47 7.32
C PHE A 126 6.62 32.75 5.86
N LEU A 127 6.49 34.03 5.44
CA LEU A 127 6.64 34.44 4.07
C LEU A 127 7.85 35.37 3.89
N GLU A 128 8.38 35.36 2.67
CA GLU A 128 9.44 36.27 2.23
C GLU A 128 9.11 36.81 0.83
N VAL A 129 9.50 38.05 0.56
CA VAL A 129 9.35 38.67 -0.79
C VAL A 129 10.49 38.17 -1.67
N ILE A 130 10.15 37.69 -2.86
CA ILE A 130 11.13 37.27 -3.84
C ILE A 130 11.05 38.06 -5.13
N LYS A 131 12.22 38.35 -5.70
CA LYS A 131 12.35 39.03 -7.00
C LYS A 131 12.82 38.01 -8.06
N TYR A 132 12.13 38.02 -9.21
CA TYR A 132 12.49 37.18 -10.38
C TYR A 132 12.49 35.66 -10.16
N PRO A 133 11.46 35.07 -9.50
CA PRO A 133 11.42 33.64 -9.27
C PRO A 133 11.32 32.87 -10.57
N GLN A 134 11.87 31.63 -10.57
CA GLN A 134 11.74 30.72 -11.70
C GLN A 134 10.38 30.01 -11.70
N TRP A 135 9.92 29.58 -10.54
CA TRP A 135 8.60 28.96 -10.33
C TRP A 135 7.61 30.00 -9.83
N VAL A 136 6.40 30.02 -10.39
CA VAL A 136 5.32 30.91 -9.93
C VAL A 136 4.01 30.17 -9.96
N SER A 137 3.36 30.04 -8.80
CA SER A 137 2.06 29.42 -8.62
C SER A 137 0.96 30.42 -8.29
N ASN A 138 -0.30 30.06 -8.48
CA ASN A 138 -1.44 30.87 -8.06
C ASN A 138 -1.95 30.45 -6.68
N ILE A 139 -2.61 31.38 -6.00
CA ILE A 139 -3.36 31.08 -4.79
C ILE A 139 -4.69 30.40 -5.13
N VAL A 140 -5.11 29.48 -4.24
CA VAL A 140 -6.41 28.82 -4.25
C VAL A 140 -7.08 29.08 -2.91
N VAL A 141 -8.28 29.61 -2.94
CA VAL A 141 -9.03 29.96 -1.73
C VAL A 141 -10.03 28.85 -1.41
N VAL A 142 -9.92 28.30 -0.22
CA VAL A 142 -10.83 27.28 0.29
C VAL A 142 -11.67 27.88 1.43
N PRO A 143 -13.01 27.96 1.29
CA PRO A 143 -13.87 28.45 2.36
C PRO A 143 -13.91 27.45 3.54
N LYS A 144 -13.88 27.96 4.77
CA LYS A 144 -14.12 27.22 6.02
C LYS A 144 -15.56 27.42 6.49
N LYS A 145 -16.02 26.56 7.42
CA LYS A 145 -17.39 26.62 7.97
C LYS A 145 -17.72 27.92 8.69
N ASP A 146 -16.73 28.64 9.21
CA ASP A 146 -16.90 29.85 10.05
C ASP A 146 -16.73 31.16 9.23
N ASP A 147 -17.11 31.19 7.96
CA ASP A 147 -16.89 32.32 7.04
C ASP A 147 -15.42 32.74 6.90
N LYS A 148 -14.50 31.98 7.49
CA LYS A 148 -13.05 32.12 7.33
C LYS A 148 -12.59 31.46 6.03
N ILE A 149 -11.46 31.89 5.52
CA ILE A 149 -10.85 31.24 4.35
C ILE A 149 -9.52 30.61 4.73
N ARG A 150 -9.14 29.58 3.97
CA ARG A 150 -7.78 29.08 3.92
C ARG A 150 -7.18 29.47 2.58
N VAL A 151 -6.01 30.10 2.61
CA VAL A 151 -5.23 30.37 1.40
C VAL A 151 -4.28 29.20 1.18
N CYS A 152 -4.47 28.49 0.09
CA CYS A 152 -3.60 27.43 -0.39
C CYS A 152 -2.87 27.91 -1.65
N VAL A 153 -1.84 27.22 -2.09
CA VAL A 153 -1.10 27.51 -3.31
C VAL A 153 -1.20 26.32 -4.27
N ASP A 154 -1.36 26.60 -5.55
CA ASP A 154 -1.51 25.60 -6.60
C ASP A 154 -0.14 25.03 -7.01
N PHE A 155 0.38 24.12 -6.23
CA PHE A 155 1.67 23.48 -6.49
C PHE A 155 1.61 22.30 -7.47
N ARG A 156 0.52 22.10 -8.23
CA ARG A 156 0.39 20.95 -9.13
C ARG A 156 1.54 20.81 -10.12
N ASP A 157 2.03 21.90 -10.69
CA ASP A 157 3.13 21.85 -11.64
C ASP A 157 4.46 21.54 -10.94
N LEU A 158 4.70 22.10 -9.76
CA LEU A 158 5.86 21.78 -8.92
C LEU A 158 5.82 20.32 -8.43
N ASN A 159 4.64 19.81 -8.03
CA ASN A 159 4.45 18.45 -7.59
C ASN A 159 4.70 17.41 -8.71
N LYS A 160 4.34 17.75 -9.97
CA LYS A 160 4.68 16.90 -11.14
C LYS A 160 6.18 16.83 -11.37
N ALA A 161 6.88 17.94 -11.15
CA ALA A 161 8.32 18.04 -11.33
C ALA A 161 9.13 17.44 -10.16
N SER A 162 8.50 17.14 -9.04
CA SER A 162 9.15 16.55 -7.86
C SER A 162 8.95 15.02 -7.81
N PRO A 163 10.01 14.21 -7.58
CA PRO A 163 9.87 12.78 -7.37
C PRO A 163 9.07 12.49 -6.09
N LYS A 164 8.42 11.32 -6.02
CA LYS A 164 7.70 10.87 -4.83
C LYS A 164 8.68 10.38 -3.77
N ASP A 165 8.49 10.79 -2.52
CA ASP A 165 9.18 10.23 -1.37
C ASP A 165 8.50 8.91 -0.98
N ASN A 166 9.27 7.83 -0.94
CA ASN A 166 8.78 6.49 -0.60
C ASN A 166 8.78 6.20 0.92
N PHE A 167 8.78 7.23 1.75
CA PHE A 167 8.69 7.04 3.20
C PHE A 167 7.39 6.30 3.55
N PRO A 168 7.45 5.16 4.29
CA PRO A 168 6.28 4.37 4.61
C PRO A 168 5.37 5.12 5.60
N LEU A 169 4.18 5.48 5.16
CA LEU A 169 3.14 6.00 6.06
C LEU A 169 2.48 4.83 6.80
N PRO A 170 2.19 4.99 8.10
CA PRO A 170 1.51 3.94 8.85
C PRO A 170 0.08 3.71 8.35
N HIS A 171 -0.35 2.46 8.34
CA HIS A 171 -1.74 2.13 8.02
C HIS A 171 -2.70 2.71 9.05
N ILE A 172 -3.73 3.43 8.59
CA ILE A 172 -4.74 4.06 9.44
C ILE A 172 -5.43 3.01 10.33
N ASP A 173 -5.81 1.85 9.76
CA ASP A 173 -6.45 0.77 10.52
C ASP A 173 -5.58 0.32 11.71
N VAL A 174 -4.26 0.18 11.51
CA VAL A 174 -3.33 -0.22 12.58
C VAL A 174 -3.25 0.83 13.68
N LEU A 175 -3.20 2.12 13.32
CA LEU A 175 -3.18 3.20 14.30
C LEU A 175 -4.45 3.25 15.13
N VAL A 176 -5.61 3.10 14.47
CA VAL A 176 -6.92 3.10 15.13
C VAL A 176 -7.06 1.86 16.04
N ASP A 177 -6.62 0.68 15.57
CA ASP A 177 -6.64 -0.54 16.37
C ASP A 177 -5.71 -0.47 17.58
N ASN A 178 -4.50 0.06 17.40
CA ASN A 178 -3.54 0.26 18.49
C ASN A 178 -4.03 1.29 19.52
N ALA A 179 -4.76 2.30 19.07
CA ALA A 179 -5.32 3.31 19.96
C ALA A 179 -6.52 2.79 20.76
N ALA A 180 -7.39 1.98 20.17
CA ALA A 180 -8.57 1.44 20.85
C ALA A 180 -8.20 0.54 22.04
N ARG A 181 -9.16 0.30 22.96
CA ARG A 181 -9.02 -0.47 24.22
C ARG A 181 -8.24 0.20 25.35
N SER A 182 -7.81 1.42 25.19
CA SER A 182 -7.27 2.18 26.33
C SER A 182 -8.41 2.75 27.19
N SER A 183 -8.15 3.02 28.46
CA SER A 183 -9.14 3.56 29.38
C SER A 183 -9.25 5.08 29.30
N THR A 184 -8.16 5.75 28.96
CA THR A 184 -8.08 7.23 28.91
C THR A 184 -7.26 7.67 27.73
N TYR A 185 -7.73 8.74 27.09
CA TYR A 185 -7.11 9.34 25.91
C TYR A 185 -6.88 10.84 26.06
N SER A 186 -5.89 11.36 25.33
CA SER A 186 -5.79 12.78 25.05
C SER A 186 -5.53 12.98 23.57
N PHE A 187 -6.44 13.68 22.91
CA PHE A 187 -6.36 13.98 21.48
C PHE A 187 -5.73 15.35 21.31
N MET A 188 -4.71 15.42 20.48
CA MET A 188 -3.90 16.60 20.26
C MET A 188 -3.68 16.82 18.77
N ASP A 189 -3.64 18.08 18.36
CA ASP A 189 -3.42 18.51 17.00
C ASP A 189 -2.25 19.51 17.00
N GLY A 190 -1.31 19.35 16.09
CA GLY A 190 -0.21 20.32 15.94
C GLY A 190 -0.73 21.67 15.47
N PHE A 191 -0.29 22.77 16.08
CA PHE A 191 -0.68 24.10 15.64
C PHE A 191 -0.05 24.39 14.28
N SER A 192 -0.85 24.38 13.21
CA SER A 192 -0.35 24.51 11.83
C SER A 192 0.86 23.61 11.56
N GLY A 193 0.75 22.32 11.86
CA GLY A 193 1.88 21.38 12.00
C GLY A 193 2.94 21.48 10.91
N TYR A 194 2.52 21.54 9.64
CA TYR A 194 3.45 21.69 8.51
C TYR A 194 4.27 22.98 8.59
N ASN A 195 3.69 24.09 9.04
CA ASN A 195 4.40 25.36 9.15
C ASN A 195 5.43 25.39 10.29
N GLN A 196 5.50 24.35 11.13
CA GLN A 196 6.54 24.21 12.13
C GLN A 196 7.85 23.65 11.57
N ILE A 197 7.83 23.13 10.34
CA ILE A 197 9.03 22.65 9.62
C ILE A 197 9.51 23.76 8.67
N LYS A 198 10.80 24.04 8.68
CA LYS A 198 11.40 25.04 7.78
C LYS A 198 11.69 24.45 6.40
N MET A 199 11.62 25.29 5.39
CA MET A 199 12.07 24.94 4.04
C MET A 199 13.59 24.96 3.95
N ALA A 200 14.17 24.10 3.13
CA ALA A 200 15.57 24.22 2.75
C ALA A 200 15.80 25.55 2.04
N GLU A 201 16.91 26.22 2.33
CA GLU A 201 17.22 27.56 1.83
C GLU A 201 17.19 27.62 0.29
N GLU A 202 17.76 26.59 -0.35
CA GLU A 202 17.79 26.40 -1.79
C GLU A 202 16.43 26.17 -2.45
N ASP A 203 15.42 25.76 -1.66
CA ASP A 203 14.12 25.32 -2.16
C ASP A 203 12.99 26.34 -1.91
N LYS A 204 13.22 27.35 -1.08
CA LYS A 204 12.23 28.39 -0.76
C LYS A 204 11.65 29.04 -2.02
N GLU A 205 12.50 29.41 -2.97
CA GLU A 205 12.09 30.05 -4.23
C GLU A 205 11.12 29.21 -5.04
N LYS A 206 11.20 27.86 -4.96
CA LYS A 206 10.31 26.95 -5.69
C LYS A 206 8.87 27.05 -5.23
N THR A 207 8.64 27.50 -3.99
CA THR A 207 7.31 27.68 -3.39
C THR A 207 6.67 29.03 -3.72
N THR A 208 7.23 29.80 -4.65
CA THR A 208 6.76 31.14 -4.94
C THR A 208 5.34 31.16 -5.49
N PHE A 209 4.55 32.09 -4.97
CA PHE A 209 3.20 32.36 -5.44
C PHE A 209 2.98 33.83 -5.70
N VAL A 210 2.08 34.12 -6.62
CA VAL A 210 1.77 35.48 -7.07
C VAL A 210 0.46 35.97 -6.50
N THR A 211 0.46 37.22 -6.08
CA THR A 211 -0.72 37.95 -5.60
C THR A 211 -0.77 39.33 -6.27
N PRO A 212 -1.89 40.06 -6.19
CA PRO A 212 -1.95 41.44 -6.67
C PRO A 212 -1.00 42.42 -5.97
N TRP A 213 -0.45 42.05 -4.80
CA TRP A 213 0.45 42.89 -4.01
C TRP A 213 1.93 42.54 -4.15
N GLY A 214 2.24 41.47 -4.84
CA GLY A 214 3.61 41.01 -5.05
C GLY A 214 3.76 39.49 -5.11
N THR A 215 5.01 39.08 -5.21
CA THR A 215 5.42 37.64 -5.22
C THR A 215 6.05 37.27 -3.88
N PHE A 216 5.58 36.20 -3.29
CA PHE A 216 6.02 35.69 -1.99
C PHE A 216 6.43 34.24 -2.09
N CYS A 217 7.41 33.81 -1.30
CA CYS A 217 7.73 32.40 -1.09
C CYS A 217 7.60 32.03 0.38
N TYR A 218 7.52 30.72 0.67
CA TYR A 218 7.43 30.22 2.02
C TYR A 218 8.82 29.96 2.62
N LYS A 219 9.04 30.44 3.84
CA LYS A 219 10.19 30.04 4.69
C LYS A 219 9.94 28.74 5.43
N VAL A 220 8.68 28.38 5.62
CA VAL A 220 8.18 27.19 6.30
C VAL A 220 7.50 26.29 5.30
N MET A 221 7.38 25.01 5.59
CA MET A 221 6.75 24.03 4.70
C MET A 221 5.25 24.33 4.54
N PRO A 222 4.78 24.73 3.35
CA PRO A 222 3.37 25.02 3.12
C PRO A 222 2.55 23.75 2.89
N PHE A 223 1.23 23.88 3.04
CA PHE A 223 0.29 22.85 2.60
C PHE A 223 0.28 22.73 1.06
N GLY A 224 0.09 21.50 0.57
CA GLY A 224 -0.06 21.21 -0.86
C GLY A 224 1.22 20.79 -1.58
N LEU A 225 2.37 20.69 -0.92
CA LEU A 225 3.57 20.08 -1.47
C LEU A 225 3.49 18.56 -1.39
N LYS A 226 3.89 17.87 -2.45
CA LYS A 226 3.77 16.41 -2.64
C LYS A 226 4.33 15.58 -1.49
N ASN A 227 5.51 15.94 -0.98
CA ASN A 227 6.24 15.18 0.03
C ASN A 227 6.14 15.77 1.44
N ALA A 228 5.29 16.78 1.66
CA ALA A 228 5.15 17.43 2.96
C ALA A 228 4.73 16.47 4.06
N GLY A 229 3.74 15.60 3.79
CA GLY A 229 3.28 14.59 4.73
C GLY A 229 4.37 13.57 5.11
N ALA A 230 5.15 13.10 4.13
CA ALA A 230 6.28 12.20 4.37
C ALA A 230 7.36 12.84 5.25
N THR A 231 7.70 14.11 4.97
CA THR A 231 8.66 14.86 5.79
C THR A 231 8.17 15.04 7.22
N TYR A 232 6.90 15.41 7.41
CA TYR A 232 6.31 15.59 8.73
C TYR A 232 6.25 14.28 9.50
N GLN A 233 5.77 13.20 8.87
CA GLN A 233 5.70 11.89 9.52
C GLN A 233 7.10 11.36 9.90
N ARG A 234 8.11 11.57 9.05
CA ARG A 234 9.51 11.23 9.37
C ARG A 234 10.00 11.99 10.60
N ALA A 235 9.70 13.30 10.69
CA ALA A 235 10.02 14.09 11.87
C ALA A 235 9.36 13.53 13.13
N MET A 236 8.06 13.21 13.07
CA MET A 236 7.32 12.64 14.20
C MET A 236 7.89 11.29 14.63
N VAL A 237 8.21 10.41 13.69
CA VAL A 237 8.85 9.12 14.00
C VAL A 237 10.23 9.35 14.66
N THR A 238 11.02 10.29 14.18
CA THR A 238 12.33 10.62 14.78
C THR A 238 12.19 11.15 16.20
N LEU A 239 11.21 12.02 16.45
CA LEU A 239 11.01 12.64 17.76
C LEU A 239 10.41 11.70 18.79
N PHE A 240 9.56 10.73 18.37
CA PHE A 240 8.74 9.93 19.26
C PHE A 240 8.89 8.41 19.09
N HIS A 241 9.96 7.93 18.42
CA HIS A 241 10.16 6.50 18.09
C HIS A 241 10.02 5.53 19.26
N ASP A 242 10.40 5.93 20.47
CA ASP A 242 10.35 5.14 21.70
C ASP A 242 8.97 5.10 22.36
N MET A 243 8.09 6.07 22.02
CA MET A 243 6.72 6.21 22.55
C MET A 243 5.64 5.73 21.58
N ILE A 244 5.89 5.79 20.27
CA ILE A 244 4.94 5.38 19.23
C ILE A 244 4.57 3.90 19.43
N HIS A 245 3.30 3.57 19.23
CA HIS A 245 2.64 2.28 19.42
C HIS A 245 2.57 1.78 20.88
N LYS A 246 3.17 2.49 21.82
CA LYS A 246 3.10 2.20 23.26
C LYS A 246 2.18 3.20 23.98
N GLU A 247 2.64 4.43 24.08
CA GLU A 247 2.02 5.50 24.85
C GLU A 247 1.26 6.50 23.94
N ILE A 248 1.71 6.61 22.67
CA ILE A 248 1.12 7.53 21.69
C ILE A 248 0.95 6.89 20.31
N GLU A 249 -0.03 7.41 19.57
CA GLU A 249 -0.15 7.17 18.14
C GLU A 249 -0.06 8.52 17.41
N VAL A 250 0.66 8.56 16.29
CA VAL A 250 0.88 9.79 15.51
C VAL A 250 0.63 9.53 14.03
N TYR A 251 -0.22 10.34 13.44
CA TYR A 251 -0.48 10.35 12.01
C TYR A 251 -0.53 11.78 11.49
N VAL A 252 0.54 12.20 10.85
CA VAL A 252 0.72 13.57 10.38
C VAL A 252 0.44 14.55 11.54
N ASP A 253 -0.54 15.45 11.43
CA ASP A 253 -0.88 16.47 12.44
C ASP A 253 -1.60 15.90 13.66
N ASP A 254 -2.28 14.75 13.53
CA ASP A 254 -3.06 14.12 14.60
C ASP A 254 -2.18 13.29 15.54
N MET A 255 -2.25 13.57 16.83
CA MET A 255 -1.53 12.86 17.87
C MET A 255 -2.49 12.44 18.99
N VAL A 256 -2.43 11.18 19.39
CA VAL A 256 -3.24 10.63 20.48
C VAL A 256 -2.34 10.02 21.53
N SER A 257 -2.44 10.51 22.77
CA SER A 257 -1.87 9.83 23.94
C SER A 257 -2.91 8.88 24.50
N LYS A 258 -2.49 7.70 24.92
CA LYS A 258 -3.34 6.62 25.42
C LYS A 258 -2.75 5.97 26.65
N SER A 259 -3.63 5.53 27.56
CA SER A 259 -3.23 4.77 28.76
C SER A 259 -4.25 3.68 29.08
N THR A 260 -3.76 2.55 29.55
CA THR A 260 -4.61 1.45 30.02
C THR A 260 -5.04 1.73 31.47
N ASN A 261 -4.13 2.25 32.31
CA ASN A 261 -4.43 2.68 33.66
C ASN A 261 -4.62 4.20 33.69
N GLU A 262 -5.60 4.64 34.43
CA GLU A 262 -5.96 6.06 34.54
C GLU A 262 -4.84 6.87 35.24
N GLU A 263 -4.21 6.31 36.28
CA GLU A 263 -3.14 6.94 37.04
C GLU A 263 -1.88 7.23 36.20
N ASP A 264 -1.59 6.39 35.20
CA ASP A 264 -0.40 6.53 34.36
C ASP A 264 -0.54 7.65 33.33
N HIS A 265 -1.79 8.08 33.02
CA HIS A 265 -2.04 9.02 31.92
C HIS A 265 -1.36 10.37 32.09
N VAL A 266 -1.36 10.92 33.30
CA VAL A 266 -0.70 12.20 33.63
C VAL A 266 0.82 12.11 33.46
N GLN A 267 1.43 10.97 33.83
CA GLN A 267 2.87 10.76 33.67
C GLN A 267 3.26 10.63 32.18
N ILE A 268 2.44 9.92 31.39
CA ILE A 268 2.63 9.81 29.94
C ILE A 268 2.55 11.18 29.28
N LEU A 269 1.54 11.99 29.66
CA LEU A 269 1.42 13.36 29.14
C LEU A 269 2.60 14.23 29.55
N ARG A 270 3.11 14.13 30.78
CA ARG A 270 4.31 14.84 31.24
C ARG A 270 5.51 14.52 30.37
N LYS A 271 5.80 13.23 30.17
CA LYS A 271 6.86 12.75 29.29
C LYS A 271 6.72 13.29 27.86
N LEU A 272 5.49 13.32 27.33
CA LEU A 272 5.19 13.85 26.02
C LEU A 272 5.44 15.38 25.96
N PHE A 273 4.92 16.13 26.94
CA PHE A 273 5.07 17.59 27.00
C PHE A 273 6.52 18.03 27.19
N ASP A 274 7.31 17.32 27.99
CA ASP A 274 8.76 17.53 28.10
C ASP A 274 9.44 17.43 26.73
N ARG A 275 9.03 16.46 25.94
CA ARG A 275 9.56 16.25 24.59
C ARG A 275 9.12 17.33 23.62
N LEU A 276 7.84 17.72 23.64
CA LEU A 276 7.32 18.83 22.85
C LEU A 276 8.02 20.15 23.19
N ARG A 277 8.24 20.41 24.49
CA ARG A 277 8.98 21.59 24.99
C ARG A 277 10.44 21.57 24.53
N LYS A 278 11.13 20.42 24.66
CA LYS A 278 12.51 20.24 24.21
C LYS A 278 12.72 20.55 22.73
N TYR A 279 11.82 20.09 21.90
CA TYR A 279 11.90 20.27 20.44
C TYR A 279 11.10 21.47 19.91
N GLN A 280 10.50 22.24 20.80
CA GLN A 280 9.70 23.43 20.47
C GLN A 280 8.51 23.18 19.55
N LEU A 281 7.98 21.96 19.54
CA LEU A 281 6.77 21.62 18.83
C LEU A 281 5.55 22.12 19.59
N LYS A 282 4.64 22.82 18.90
CA LYS A 282 3.48 23.49 19.51
C LYS A 282 2.17 22.80 19.15
N LEU A 283 1.28 22.70 20.16
CA LEU A 283 -0.06 22.16 20.02
C LEU A 283 -1.12 23.24 19.83
N ASN A 284 -2.22 22.89 19.20
CA ASN A 284 -3.38 23.76 18.99
C ASN A 284 -4.38 23.63 20.12
N PRO A 285 -4.49 24.59 21.04
CA PRO A 285 -5.36 24.48 22.23
C PRO A 285 -6.84 24.31 21.87
N ALA A 286 -7.30 24.95 20.79
CA ALA A 286 -8.69 24.88 20.37
C ALA A 286 -9.15 23.49 19.90
N LYS A 287 -8.21 22.67 19.43
CA LYS A 287 -8.49 21.33 18.90
C LYS A 287 -8.10 20.21 19.86
N CYS A 288 -7.30 20.48 20.88
CA CYS A 288 -6.89 19.48 21.88
C CYS A 288 -8.03 19.18 22.85
N SER A 289 -8.09 17.91 23.31
CA SER A 289 -8.93 17.47 24.42
C SER A 289 -8.16 16.46 25.25
N PHE A 290 -8.20 16.61 26.58
CA PHE A 290 -7.37 15.85 27.51
C PHE A 290 -8.21 15.03 28.48
N GLY A 291 -7.73 13.83 28.84
CA GLY A 291 -8.33 12.98 29.85
C GLY A 291 -9.76 12.49 29.48
N VAL A 292 -10.00 12.13 28.22
CA VAL A 292 -11.31 11.67 27.75
C VAL A 292 -11.37 10.15 27.66
N LYS A 293 -12.57 9.56 27.82
CA LYS A 293 -12.80 8.11 27.72
C LYS A 293 -13.08 7.65 26.29
N SER A 294 -13.42 8.58 25.41
CA SER A 294 -13.63 8.33 23.98
C SER A 294 -13.36 9.56 23.14
N GLY A 295 -13.00 9.38 21.87
CA GLY A 295 -12.78 10.51 20.99
C GLY A 295 -12.60 10.14 19.53
N LYS A 296 -12.52 11.15 18.67
CA LYS A 296 -12.37 10.99 17.23
C LYS A 296 -10.92 10.89 16.83
N LEU A 297 -10.59 9.83 16.11
CA LEU A 297 -9.28 9.61 15.50
C LEU A 297 -9.47 9.21 14.03
N LEU A 298 -8.89 9.98 13.10
CA LEU A 298 -8.88 9.65 11.68
C LEU A 298 -10.26 9.24 11.12
N GLY A 299 -11.33 9.88 11.62
CA GLY A 299 -12.71 9.68 11.18
C GLY A 299 -13.41 8.44 11.75
N PHE A 300 -12.86 7.85 12.79
CA PHE A 300 -13.48 6.84 13.63
C PHE A 300 -13.61 7.37 15.07
N VAL A 301 -14.50 6.75 15.84
CA VAL A 301 -14.57 6.98 17.29
C VAL A 301 -13.93 5.79 17.98
N ILE A 302 -12.95 6.05 18.82
CA ILE A 302 -12.26 5.04 19.63
C ILE A 302 -12.67 5.16 21.11
N SER A 303 -12.81 4.03 21.77
CA SER A 303 -13.10 3.91 23.20
C SER A 303 -12.56 2.59 23.74
N ASN A 304 -12.67 2.38 25.05
CA ASN A 304 -12.33 1.10 25.66
C ASN A 304 -13.21 -0.06 25.18
N LYS A 305 -14.41 0.22 24.63
CA LYS A 305 -15.31 -0.78 24.06
C LYS A 305 -14.88 -1.25 22.68
N GLY A 306 -14.17 -0.42 21.91
CA GLY A 306 -13.71 -0.69 20.57
C GLY A 306 -13.76 0.52 19.66
N ILE A 307 -14.03 0.27 18.37
CA ILE A 307 -13.95 1.23 17.27
C ILE A 307 -15.34 1.36 16.64
N GLU A 308 -15.77 2.60 16.45
CA GLU A 308 -17.07 2.95 15.88
C GLU A 308 -16.92 3.94 14.74
N VAL A 309 -17.93 4.01 13.89
CA VAL A 309 -18.00 5.01 12.82
C VAL A 309 -18.25 6.39 13.42
N ASP A 310 -17.58 7.42 12.90
CA ASP A 310 -17.84 8.81 13.28
C ASP A 310 -19.32 9.19 12.97
N PRO A 311 -20.10 9.58 13.99
CA PRO A 311 -21.50 9.98 13.81
C PRO A 311 -21.71 11.12 12.82
N ASP A 312 -20.75 12.02 12.67
CA ASP A 312 -20.85 13.13 11.70
C ASP A 312 -20.75 12.63 10.26
N LYS A 313 -19.98 11.57 10.01
CA LYS A 313 -19.91 10.92 8.69
C LYS A 313 -21.19 10.16 8.38
N VAL A 314 -21.74 9.46 9.36
CA VAL A 314 -23.05 8.80 9.24
C VAL A 314 -24.13 9.83 8.91
N LYS A 315 -24.21 10.93 9.66
CA LYS A 315 -25.13 12.03 9.39
C LYS A 315 -24.94 12.63 7.99
N ALA A 316 -23.71 12.81 7.56
CA ALA A 316 -23.41 13.34 6.22
C ALA A 316 -23.92 12.42 5.09
N ILE A 317 -23.90 11.09 5.29
CA ILE A 317 -24.47 10.13 4.34
C ILE A 317 -26.00 10.12 4.44
N GLN A 318 -26.54 10.15 5.65
CA GLN A 318 -27.98 10.20 5.88
C GLN A 318 -28.65 11.46 5.30
N ALA A 319 -27.97 12.60 5.37
CA ALA A 319 -28.45 13.88 4.81
C ALA A 319 -28.34 13.96 3.28
N MET A 320 -27.66 13.01 2.61
CA MET A 320 -27.57 13.02 1.15
C MET A 320 -28.92 12.76 0.50
N THR A 321 -29.24 13.52 -0.53
CA THR A 321 -30.34 13.21 -1.47
C THR A 321 -29.92 12.11 -2.42
N ALA A 322 -30.88 11.41 -3.02
CA ALA A 322 -30.61 10.38 -4.03
C ALA A 322 -29.75 10.96 -5.16
N PRO A 323 -28.62 10.33 -5.48
CA PRO A 323 -27.73 10.80 -6.54
C PRO A 323 -28.41 10.80 -7.91
N LYS A 324 -28.27 11.89 -8.66
CA LYS A 324 -28.85 12.04 -10.00
C LYS A 324 -27.80 11.97 -11.11
N THR A 325 -26.56 12.24 -10.79
CA THR A 325 -25.44 12.30 -11.74
C THR A 325 -24.38 11.26 -11.37
N GLU A 326 -23.62 10.79 -12.37
CA GLU A 326 -22.51 9.86 -12.17
C GLU A 326 -21.50 10.38 -11.12
N LYS A 327 -21.24 11.70 -11.12
CA LYS A 327 -20.35 12.34 -10.13
C LYS A 327 -20.90 12.25 -8.70
N GLU A 328 -22.19 12.41 -8.51
CA GLU A 328 -22.86 12.25 -7.21
C GLU A 328 -22.85 10.80 -6.75
N VAL A 329 -23.09 9.85 -7.67
CA VAL A 329 -22.98 8.40 -7.40
C VAL A 329 -21.56 8.05 -6.94
N ARG A 330 -20.52 8.51 -7.64
CA ARG A 330 -19.12 8.32 -7.22
C ARG A 330 -18.83 8.96 -5.86
N GLY A 331 -19.38 10.15 -5.62
CA GLY A 331 -19.26 10.84 -4.32
C GLY A 331 -19.92 10.09 -3.17
N PHE A 332 -21.11 9.49 -3.40
CA PHE A 332 -21.79 8.64 -2.43
C PHE A 332 -20.99 7.36 -2.11
N LEU A 333 -20.58 6.65 -3.17
CA LEU A 333 -19.81 5.41 -3.02
C LEU A 333 -18.44 5.67 -2.37
N GLY A 334 -17.78 6.79 -2.67
CA GLY A 334 -16.53 7.17 -2.01
C GLY A 334 -16.69 7.36 -0.49
N ARG A 335 -17.80 7.95 -0.05
CA ARG A 335 -18.11 8.09 1.39
C ARG A 335 -18.41 6.74 2.05
N LEU A 336 -19.11 5.85 1.36
CA LEU A 336 -19.38 4.50 1.85
C LEU A 336 -18.11 3.67 1.96
N ASN A 337 -17.23 3.76 0.96
CA ASN A 337 -15.98 3.03 0.94
C ASN A 337 -15.08 3.37 2.14
N TYR A 338 -15.13 4.62 2.61
CA TYR A 338 -14.39 5.03 3.80
C TYR A 338 -14.82 4.27 5.07
N ILE A 339 -16.09 3.90 5.20
CA ILE A 339 -16.67 3.17 6.33
C ILE A 339 -16.95 1.70 5.99
N ALA A 340 -16.45 1.21 4.86
CA ALA A 340 -16.69 -0.15 4.38
C ALA A 340 -16.31 -1.24 5.39
N ARG A 341 -15.29 -1.00 6.22
CA ARG A 341 -14.86 -1.88 7.32
C ARG A 341 -16.02 -2.26 8.28
N PHE A 342 -17.04 -1.40 8.42
CA PHE A 342 -18.17 -1.58 9.32
C PHE A 342 -19.43 -2.10 8.65
N ILE A 343 -19.45 -2.18 7.33
CA ILE A 343 -20.68 -2.49 6.61
C ILE A 343 -20.64 -3.94 6.14
N SER A 344 -21.36 -4.77 6.86
CA SER A 344 -21.41 -6.21 6.56
C SER A 344 -22.19 -6.55 5.27
N GLN A 345 -23.05 -5.68 4.78
CA GLN A 345 -23.95 -5.96 3.66
C GLN A 345 -23.88 -4.91 2.54
N LEU A 346 -22.80 -4.14 2.47
CA LEU A 346 -22.72 -2.97 1.60
C LEU A 346 -23.00 -3.28 0.12
N THR A 347 -22.67 -4.45 -0.33
CA THR A 347 -22.66 -4.78 -1.75
C THR A 347 -24.00 -5.20 -2.31
N ALA A 348 -24.77 -6.04 -1.60
CA ALA A 348 -26.13 -6.39 -2.02
C ALA A 348 -26.98 -5.16 -2.15
N THR A 349 -26.86 -4.34 -1.12
CA THR A 349 -27.62 -3.11 -1.03
C THR A 349 -27.19 -2.10 -2.10
N CYS A 350 -25.91 -2.05 -2.50
CA CYS A 350 -25.39 -1.11 -3.51
C CYS A 350 -25.35 -1.63 -4.95
N GLU A 351 -25.63 -2.90 -5.22
CA GLU A 351 -25.50 -3.42 -6.58
C GLU A 351 -26.28 -2.63 -7.65
N PRO A 352 -27.53 -2.23 -7.41
CA PRO A 352 -28.26 -1.39 -8.36
C PRO A 352 -27.53 -0.07 -8.63
N ILE A 353 -26.95 0.54 -7.59
CA ILE A 353 -26.23 1.82 -7.70
C ILE A 353 -24.89 1.65 -8.45
N PHE A 354 -24.20 0.52 -8.29
CA PHE A 354 -22.98 0.23 -9.03
C PHE A 354 -23.22 0.00 -10.52
N ARG A 355 -24.41 -0.52 -10.92
CA ARG A 355 -24.77 -0.67 -12.35
C ARG A 355 -24.69 0.67 -13.09
N LEU A 356 -24.97 1.79 -12.41
CA LEU A 356 -24.93 3.14 -12.99
C LEU A 356 -23.53 3.58 -13.42
N LEU A 357 -22.47 2.96 -12.91
CA LEU A 357 -21.08 3.27 -13.27
C LEU A 357 -20.51 2.42 -14.40
N ARG A 358 -21.31 1.52 -15.01
CA ARG A 358 -20.83 0.67 -16.12
C ARG A 358 -20.61 1.49 -17.38
N LYS A 359 -19.39 1.45 -17.95
CA LYS A 359 -19.00 2.19 -19.17
C LYS A 359 -19.83 1.84 -20.41
N LYS A 360 -20.36 0.61 -20.53
CA LYS A 360 -21.07 0.11 -21.74
C LYS A 360 -22.58 0.33 -21.72
N ASN A 361 -23.19 0.64 -20.59
CA ASN A 361 -24.63 0.96 -20.49
C ASN A 361 -24.88 1.65 -19.15
N PRO A 362 -24.69 2.98 -19.04
CA PRO A 362 -25.01 3.68 -17.82
C PRO A 362 -26.53 3.62 -17.63
N GLY A 363 -26.97 2.89 -16.60
CA GLY A 363 -28.38 2.84 -16.23
C GLY A 363 -28.87 4.21 -15.73
N THR A 364 -30.17 4.39 -15.70
CA THR A 364 -30.82 5.51 -14.99
C THR A 364 -31.11 5.10 -13.56
N TRP A 365 -31.17 6.05 -12.64
CA TRP A 365 -31.58 5.81 -11.26
C TRP A 365 -33.01 5.25 -11.24
N ASP A 366 -33.16 3.99 -10.87
CA ASP A 366 -34.42 3.24 -10.84
C ASP A 366 -34.92 3.01 -9.39
N LYS A 367 -35.99 2.26 -9.26
CA LYS A 367 -36.60 1.93 -7.97
C LYS A 367 -35.66 1.06 -7.13
N ASP A 368 -34.93 0.14 -7.77
CA ASP A 368 -33.98 -0.74 -7.07
C ASP A 368 -32.81 0.06 -6.52
N CYS A 369 -32.34 1.09 -7.23
CA CYS A 369 -31.31 2.02 -6.75
C CYS A 369 -31.79 2.80 -5.54
N GLN A 370 -33.08 3.23 -5.52
CA GLN A 370 -33.65 3.96 -4.41
C GLN A 370 -33.79 3.06 -3.17
N GLU A 371 -34.30 1.84 -3.33
CA GLU A 371 -34.41 0.87 -2.24
C GLU A 371 -33.02 0.53 -1.64
N ALA A 372 -32.03 0.34 -2.51
CA ALA A 372 -30.64 0.14 -2.11
C ALA A 372 -30.12 1.31 -1.26
N PHE A 373 -30.33 2.52 -1.75
CA PHE A 373 -29.93 3.74 -1.06
C PHE A 373 -30.57 3.89 0.33
N ASP A 374 -31.88 3.59 0.44
CA ASP A 374 -32.63 3.69 1.68
C ASP A 374 -32.23 2.60 2.69
N LYS A 375 -32.00 1.36 2.22
CA LYS A 375 -31.47 0.26 3.05
C LYS A 375 -30.10 0.61 3.68
N ILE A 376 -29.20 1.21 2.91
CA ILE A 376 -27.91 1.65 3.46
C ILE A 376 -28.08 2.72 4.53
N LYS A 377 -28.94 3.70 4.29
CA LYS A 377 -29.24 4.72 5.30
C LYS A 377 -29.82 4.11 6.58
N GLN A 378 -30.69 3.13 6.45
CA GLN A 378 -31.24 2.40 7.58
C GLN A 378 -30.17 1.62 8.35
N TYR A 379 -29.30 0.89 7.65
CA TYR A 379 -28.18 0.15 8.28
C TYR A 379 -27.25 1.08 9.06
N LEU A 380 -26.95 2.25 8.52
CA LEU A 380 -26.09 3.24 9.16
C LEU A 380 -26.74 3.96 10.37
N GLN A 381 -27.99 3.65 10.72
CA GLN A 381 -28.57 4.13 11.98
C GLN A 381 -27.93 3.43 13.18
N ASN A 382 -27.57 2.14 13.03
CA ASN A 382 -26.94 1.33 14.07
C ASN A 382 -25.73 0.55 13.49
N PRO A 383 -24.59 1.22 13.25
CA PRO A 383 -23.41 0.55 12.71
C PRO A 383 -22.79 -0.37 13.77
N PRO A 384 -22.20 -1.52 13.38
CA PRO A 384 -21.59 -2.47 14.31
C PRO A 384 -20.36 -1.88 15.00
N LEU A 385 -20.10 -2.37 16.21
CA LEU A 385 -18.86 -2.12 16.95
C LEU A 385 -17.81 -3.12 16.50
N LEU A 386 -16.63 -2.64 16.11
CA LEU A 386 -15.46 -3.48 15.81
C LEU A 386 -14.48 -3.47 16.99
N VAL A 387 -13.80 -4.58 17.19
CA VAL A 387 -12.87 -4.75 18.30
C VAL A 387 -11.47 -5.02 17.75
N PRO A 388 -10.42 -4.29 18.19
CA PRO A 388 -9.07 -4.54 17.71
C PRO A 388 -8.56 -5.91 18.17
N PRO A 389 -7.63 -6.55 17.41
CA PRO A 389 -7.09 -7.86 17.77
C PRO A 389 -6.25 -7.80 19.06
N VAL A 390 -6.30 -8.88 19.85
CA VAL A 390 -5.50 -9.05 21.07
C VAL A 390 -4.28 -9.89 20.76
N PRO A 391 -3.05 -9.45 21.09
CA PRO A 391 -1.85 -10.23 20.92
C PRO A 391 -1.91 -11.59 21.64
N GLY A 392 -1.29 -12.62 21.05
CA GLY A 392 -1.20 -13.96 21.63
C GLY A 392 -2.44 -14.85 21.45
N ARG A 393 -3.50 -14.35 20.80
CA ARG A 393 -4.69 -15.14 20.45
C ARG A 393 -4.78 -15.32 18.94
N PRO A 394 -5.15 -16.51 18.43
CA PRO A 394 -5.32 -16.71 16.99
C PRO A 394 -6.49 -15.87 16.44
N LEU A 395 -6.32 -15.40 15.22
CA LEU A 395 -7.40 -14.81 14.43
C LEU A 395 -8.27 -15.91 13.82
N ILE A 396 -9.51 -15.59 13.52
CA ILE A 396 -10.46 -16.46 12.83
C ILE A 396 -10.84 -15.77 11.52
N LEU A 397 -10.53 -16.41 10.40
CA LEU A 397 -10.87 -15.95 9.08
C LEU A 397 -12.00 -16.80 8.50
N TYR A 398 -13.22 -16.29 8.48
CA TYR A 398 -14.33 -16.88 7.77
C TYR A 398 -14.27 -16.46 6.31
N LEU A 399 -14.24 -17.43 5.41
CA LEU A 399 -14.12 -17.17 3.98
C LEU A 399 -15.16 -17.96 3.20
N THR A 400 -15.93 -17.27 2.41
CA THR A 400 -16.96 -17.83 1.55
C THR A 400 -16.88 -17.26 0.15
N VAL A 401 -17.24 -18.04 -0.85
CA VAL A 401 -17.32 -17.64 -2.24
C VAL A 401 -18.63 -18.12 -2.86
N THR A 402 -19.19 -17.28 -3.73
CA THR A 402 -20.30 -17.58 -4.62
C THR A 402 -19.83 -17.60 -6.07
N GLU A 403 -20.74 -17.75 -7.02
CA GLU A 403 -20.38 -17.71 -8.44
C GLU A 403 -19.75 -16.37 -8.85
N GLU A 404 -20.20 -15.26 -8.28
CA GLU A 404 -19.80 -13.92 -8.70
C GLU A 404 -18.92 -13.18 -7.69
N ALA A 405 -18.81 -13.66 -6.45
CA ALA A 405 -18.27 -12.85 -5.38
C ALA A 405 -17.66 -13.63 -4.23
N MET A 406 -16.96 -12.94 -3.35
CA MET A 406 -16.45 -13.47 -2.08
C MET A 406 -16.88 -12.61 -0.90
N GLY A 407 -17.08 -13.25 0.25
CA GLY A 407 -17.26 -12.63 1.56
C GLY A 407 -16.20 -13.12 2.54
N CYS A 408 -15.72 -12.22 3.39
CA CYS A 408 -14.73 -12.54 4.40
C CYS A 408 -15.01 -11.76 5.69
N VAL A 409 -14.92 -12.45 6.81
CA VAL A 409 -14.97 -11.85 8.15
C VAL A 409 -13.71 -12.24 8.91
N LEU A 410 -12.98 -11.25 9.38
CA LEU A 410 -11.88 -11.44 10.33
C LEU A 410 -12.42 -11.20 11.74
N GLY A 411 -12.22 -12.16 12.62
CA GLY A 411 -12.63 -12.08 14.00
C GLY A 411 -11.63 -12.71 14.96
N GLN A 412 -11.96 -12.68 16.24
CA GLN A 412 -11.17 -13.29 17.32
C GLN A 412 -12.11 -13.67 18.47
N HIS A 413 -11.78 -14.70 19.25
CA HIS A 413 -12.49 -14.99 20.47
C HIS A 413 -12.22 -13.93 21.55
N ASP A 414 -13.26 -13.66 22.35
CA ASP A 414 -13.15 -12.83 23.56
C ASP A 414 -12.29 -13.51 24.65
N GLU A 415 -12.15 -12.87 25.80
CA GLU A 415 -11.40 -13.43 26.93
C GLU A 415 -11.99 -14.75 27.48
N SER A 416 -13.28 -14.91 27.37
CA SER A 416 -13.96 -16.14 27.81
C SER A 416 -13.78 -17.31 26.85
N GLY A 417 -13.28 -17.08 25.63
CA GLY A 417 -13.19 -18.05 24.54
C GLY A 417 -14.53 -18.52 23.98
N ARG A 418 -15.64 -17.90 24.41
CA ARG A 418 -17.03 -18.31 24.07
C ARG A 418 -17.68 -17.42 23.03
N LYS A 419 -17.33 -16.14 23.00
CA LYS A 419 -17.88 -15.16 22.05
C LYS A 419 -16.84 -14.81 21.01
N GLU A 420 -17.30 -14.71 19.77
CA GLU A 420 -16.50 -14.21 18.66
C GLU A 420 -16.81 -12.73 18.44
N GLN A 421 -15.77 -11.94 18.28
CA GLN A 421 -15.83 -10.51 18.05
C GLN A 421 -15.27 -10.19 16.67
N ALA A 422 -15.97 -9.36 15.90
CA ALA A 422 -15.53 -8.96 14.58
C ALA A 422 -14.43 -7.89 14.66
N ILE A 423 -13.41 -8.06 13.84
CA ILE A 423 -12.31 -7.11 13.64
C ILE A 423 -12.50 -6.37 12.33
N TYR A 424 -12.86 -7.09 11.25
CA TYR A 424 -12.92 -6.53 9.92
C TYR A 424 -13.89 -7.30 9.02
N TYR A 425 -14.71 -6.58 8.25
CA TYR A 425 -15.56 -7.14 7.20
C TYR A 425 -15.01 -6.82 5.83
N LEU A 426 -14.94 -7.82 4.95
CA LEU A 426 -14.50 -7.67 3.56
C LEU A 426 -15.46 -8.36 2.61
N SER A 427 -15.69 -7.76 1.47
CA SER A 427 -16.34 -8.43 0.33
C SER A 427 -15.78 -7.90 -0.98
N LYS A 428 -15.75 -8.75 -2.02
CA LYS A 428 -15.26 -8.39 -3.35
C LYS A 428 -16.07 -9.12 -4.40
N LYS A 429 -16.45 -8.43 -5.47
CA LYS A 429 -16.96 -9.08 -6.68
C LYS A 429 -15.79 -9.60 -7.51
N PHE A 430 -15.93 -10.82 -8.06
CA PHE A 430 -14.93 -11.37 -8.96
C PHE A 430 -14.92 -10.62 -10.29
N THR A 431 -13.74 -10.47 -10.86
CA THR A 431 -13.57 -9.97 -12.21
C THR A 431 -14.08 -11.00 -13.21
N ASP A 432 -14.30 -10.59 -14.48
CA ASP A 432 -14.77 -11.51 -15.53
C ASP A 432 -13.82 -12.71 -15.74
N CYS A 433 -12.54 -12.57 -15.44
CA CYS A 433 -11.58 -13.66 -15.45
C CYS A 433 -11.71 -14.57 -14.22
N GLU A 434 -11.84 -13.99 -13.02
CA GLU A 434 -11.97 -14.71 -11.75
C GLU A 434 -13.30 -15.48 -11.65
N SER A 435 -14.37 -14.97 -12.26
CA SER A 435 -15.69 -15.64 -12.29
C SER A 435 -15.68 -16.98 -13.04
N ARG A 436 -14.71 -17.18 -13.96
CA ARG A 436 -14.54 -18.43 -14.72
C ARG A 436 -13.73 -19.49 -14.00
N TYR A 437 -13.18 -19.19 -12.82
CA TYR A 437 -12.42 -20.16 -12.02
C TYR A 437 -13.36 -21.21 -11.45
N THR A 438 -12.82 -22.41 -11.20
CA THR A 438 -13.53 -23.44 -10.44
C THR A 438 -13.77 -22.95 -9.02
N MET A 439 -14.76 -23.52 -8.32
CA MET A 439 -15.14 -23.09 -6.97
C MET A 439 -13.97 -23.10 -5.99
N ILE A 440 -13.12 -24.13 -6.06
CA ILE A 440 -11.91 -24.21 -5.21
C ILE A 440 -10.87 -23.15 -5.60
N GLU A 441 -10.69 -22.86 -6.89
CA GLU A 441 -9.78 -21.80 -7.33
C GLU A 441 -10.31 -20.40 -6.99
N LYS A 442 -11.62 -20.19 -7.04
CA LYS A 442 -12.26 -18.95 -6.52
C LYS A 442 -11.96 -18.78 -5.03
N LEU A 443 -12.04 -19.87 -4.26
CA LEU A 443 -11.73 -19.83 -2.83
C LEU A 443 -10.24 -19.54 -2.57
N CYS A 444 -9.34 -20.12 -3.36
CA CYS A 444 -7.91 -19.80 -3.31
C CYS A 444 -7.63 -18.34 -3.66
N CYS A 445 -8.25 -17.85 -4.73
CA CYS A 445 -8.16 -16.43 -5.13
C CYS A 445 -8.68 -15.49 -4.04
N ALA A 446 -9.81 -15.84 -3.44
CA ALA A 446 -10.41 -15.10 -2.33
C ALA A 446 -9.50 -15.08 -1.10
N LEU A 447 -8.86 -16.21 -0.76
CA LEU A 447 -7.90 -16.29 0.34
C LEU A 447 -6.70 -15.38 0.08
N VAL A 448 -6.06 -15.48 -1.09
CA VAL A 448 -4.91 -14.64 -1.47
C VAL A 448 -5.27 -13.16 -1.45
N TRP A 449 -6.44 -12.79 -1.94
CA TRP A 449 -6.88 -11.40 -1.91
C TRP A 449 -7.12 -10.93 -0.47
N SER A 450 -7.77 -11.75 0.37
CA SER A 450 -8.01 -11.44 1.78
C SER A 450 -6.73 -11.29 2.57
N THR A 451 -5.74 -12.19 2.40
CA THR A 451 -4.45 -12.11 3.07
C THR A 451 -3.68 -10.85 2.66
N LYS A 452 -3.69 -10.50 1.38
CA LYS A 452 -3.08 -9.26 0.91
C LYS A 452 -3.74 -8.01 1.53
N ARG A 453 -5.06 -8.01 1.65
CA ARG A 453 -5.82 -6.89 2.19
C ARG A 453 -5.70 -6.78 3.71
N LEU A 454 -5.61 -7.90 4.40
CA LEU A 454 -5.50 -8.00 5.86
C LEU A 454 -4.05 -8.26 6.32
N ARG A 455 -3.06 -7.96 5.46
CA ARG A 455 -1.64 -8.24 5.71
C ARG A 455 -1.17 -7.71 7.07
N GLN A 456 -1.59 -6.51 7.45
CA GLN A 456 -1.22 -5.85 8.71
C GLN A 456 -1.68 -6.63 9.95
N TYR A 457 -2.67 -7.52 9.83
CA TYR A 457 -3.12 -8.40 10.91
C TYR A 457 -2.48 -9.78 10.79
N MET A 458 -2.61 -10.40 9.62
CA MET A 458 -2.29 -11.80 9.42
C MET A 458 -0.79 -12.13 9.48
N LEU A 459 0.10 -11.16 9.31
CA LEU A 459 1.54 -11.35 9.49
C LEU A 459 1.97 -11.60 10.92
N TYR A 460 1.20 -11.10 11.89
CA TYR A 460 1.59 -11.12 13.30
C TYR A 460 0.81 -12.13 14.14
N TYR A 461 -0.16 -12.83 13.52
CA TYR A 461 -1.05 -13.74 14.22
C TYR A 461 -1.22 -15.03 13.45
N THR A 462 -1.22 -16.16 14.18
CA THR A 462 -1.75 -17.42 13.65
C THR A 462 -3.22 -17.22 13.28
N THR A 463 -3.61 -17.58 12.06
CA THR A 463 -4.95 -17.38 11.54
C THR A 463 -5.64 -18.72 11.29
N TRP A 464 -6.77 -18.96 11.93
CA TRP A 464 -7.61 -20.12 11.68
C TRP A 464 -8.55 -19.82 10.50
N LEU A 465 -8.34 -20.52 9.41
CA LEU A 465 -9.18 -20.42 8.22
C LEU A 465 -10.38 -21.35 8.35
N ILE A 466 -11.57 -20.80 8.20
CA ILE A 466 -12.84 -21.54 8.18
C ILE A 466 -13.53 -21.29 6.84
N SER A 467 -13.71 -22.34 6.05
CA SER A 467 -14.35 -22.30 4.74
C SER A 467 -14.95 -23.66 4.37
N LYS A 468 -15.85 -23.71 3.37
CA LYS A 468 -16.51 -24.94 2.92
C LYS A 468 -15.53 -26.01 2.37
N LEU A 469 -14.48 -25.56 1.68
CA LEU A 469 -13.41 -26.40 1.12
C LEU A 469 -12.07 -25.96 1.68
N ASP A 470 -11.08 -26.83 1.65
CA ASP A 470 -9.71 -26.52 2.08
C ASP A 470 -8.88 -25.99 0.92
N PRO A 471 -8.70 -24.64 0.80
CA PRO A 471 -7.89 -24.06 -0.24
C PRO A 471 -6.38 -24.26 -0.01
N LEU A 472 -5.95 -24.43 1.26
CA LEU A 472 -4.53 -24.65 1.59
C LEU A 472 -4.09 -26.01 1.07
N LYS A 473 -4.87 -27.06 1.36
CA LYS A 473 -4.63 -28.38 0.84
C LYS A 473 -4.54 -28.38 -0.69
N TYR A 474 -5.48 -27.69 -1.36
CA TYR A 474 -5.48 -27.58 -2.82
C TYR A 474 -4.23 -26.88 -3.36
N ILE A 475 -3.74 -25.83 -2.70
CA ILE A 475 -2.58 -25.06 -3.14
C ILE A 475 -1.27 -25.80 -2.84
N PHE A 476 -1.13 -26.41 -1.66
CA PHE A 476 0.14 -26.96 -1.19
C PHE A 476 0.36 -28.45 -1.52
N GLU A 477 -0.70 -29.24 -1.68
CA GLU A 477 -0.59 -30.70 -1.95
C GLU A 477 -0.75 -31.07 -3.43
N LYS A 478 -1.11 -30.13 -4.32
CA LYS A 478 -1.32 -30.43 -5.73
C LYS A 478 0.01 -30.67 -6.46
N PRO A 479 0.21 -31.84 -7.09
CA PRO A 479 1.51 -32.21 -7.70
C PRO A 479 1.83 -31.39 -8.96
N TYR A 480 0.84 -30.83 -9.65
CA TYR A 480 1.02 -29.99 -10.84
C TYR A 480 0.45 -28.61 -10.59
N LEU A 481 1.31 -27.62 -10.45
CA LEU A 481 0.91 -26.24 -10.25
C LEU A 481 0.84 -25.49 -11.59
N SER A 482 -0.32 -24.91 -11.89
CA SER A 482 -0.34 -23.84 -12.89
C SER A 482 0.45 -22.64 -12.33
N SER A 483 1.06 -21.85 -13.22
CA SER A 483 1.82 -20.63 -12.83
C SER A 483 1.06 -19.74 -11.85
N ARG A 484 -0.26 -19.67 -11.98
CA ARG A 484 -1.16 -18.94 -11.09
C ARG A 484 -1.16 -19.49 -9.67
N ILE A 485 -1.28 -20.82 -9.51
CA ILE A 485 -1.32 -21.48 -8.20
C ILE A 485 0.05 -21.38 -7.51
N ALA A 486 1.14 -21.54 -8.26
CA ALA A 486 2.51 -21.36 -7.73
C ALA A 486 2.69 -19.94 -7.16
N ARG A 487 2.22 -18.92 -7.87
CA ARG A 487 2.24 -17.54 -7.37
C ARG A 487 1.42 -17.36 -6.09
N TRP A 488 0.24 -17.98 -6.01
CA TRP A 488 -0.59 -17.95 -4.80
C TRP A 488 0.09 -18.66 -3.63
N GLN A 489 0.77 -19.77 -3.88
CA GLN A 489 1.54 -20.50 -2.88
C GLN A 489 2.64 -19.64 -2.26
N VAL A 490 3.45 -18.98 -3.10
CA VAL A 490 4.49 -18.05 -2.64
C VAL A 490 3.90 -16.93 -1.79
N MET A 491 2.79 -16.34 -2.24
CA MET A 491 2.14 -15.26 -1.49
C MET A 491 1.55 -15.70 -0.16
N LEU A 492 1.06 -16.94 -0.06
CA LEU A 492 0.49 -17.47 1.19
C LEU A 492 1.54 -18.00 2.16
N ALA A 493 2.75 -18.34 1.68
CA ALA A 493 3.84 -18.85 2.50
C ALA A 493 4.36 -17.84 3.56
N GLU A 494 4.03 -16.56 3.40
CA GLU A 494 4.37 -15.52 4.38
C GLU A 494 3.51 -15.58 5.65
N TYR A 495 2.37 -16.31 5.64
CA TYR A 495 1.37 -16.27 6.70
C TYR A 495 1.25 -17.60 7.40
N ASP A 496 1.04 -17.56 8.72
CA ASP A 496 0.72 -18.75 9.52
C ASP A 496 -0.80 -18.99 9.50
N ILE A 497 -1.27 -19.76 8.50
CA ILE A 497 -2.69 -20.06 8.29
C ILE A 497 -2.93 -21.53 8.52
N VAL A 498 -3.86 -21.85 9.45
CA VAL A 498 -4.25 -23.20 9.79
C VAL A 498 -5.71 -23.42 9.42
N TYR A 499 -5.99 -24.37 8.53
CA TYR A 499 -7.35 -24.75 8.19
C TYR A 499 -8.04 -25.48 9.35
N LYS A 500 -9.25 -25.04 9.69
CA LYS A 500 -10.09 -25.65 10.73
C LYS A 500 -11.45 -26.03 10.17
N THR A 501 -11.81 -27.30 10.26
CA THR A 501 -13.16 -27.76 9.95
C THR A 501 -14.07 -27.45 11.13
N ARG A 502 -15.11 -26.65 10.92
CA ARG A 502 -16.18 -26.43 11.89
C ARG A 502 -17.53 -26.77 11.27
N LYS A 503 -18.33 -27.53 11.99
CA LYS A 503 -19.74 -27.73 11.64
C LYS A 503 -20.50 -26.47 12.06
N SER A 504 -21.10 -25.77 11.10
CA SER A 504 -22.00 -24.59 11.28
C SER A 504 -21.61 -23.58 12.38
N VAL A 505 -21.18 -22.38 12.00
CA VAL A 505 -20.76 -21.34 12.94
C VAL A 505 -21.33 -20.01 12.49
N LYS A 506 -21.73 -19.17 13.44
CA LYS A 506 -22.32 -17.83 13.22
C LYS A 506 -21.53 -16.93 12.26
N GLY A 507 -20.18 -16.96 12.34
CA GLY A 507 -19.33 -16.18 11.46
C GLY A 507 -19.31 -16.65 10.00
N SER A 508 -19.56 -17.95 9.73
CA SER A 508 -19.69 -18.47 8.37
C SER A 508 -20.93 -17.91 7.68
N ALA A 509 -22.07 -17.81 8.39
CA ALA A 509 -23.30 -17.22 7.84
C ALA A 509 -23.12 -15.76 7.42
N ILE A 510 -22.35 -14.97 8.19
CA ILE A 510 -22.00 -13.59 7.82
C ILE A 510 -21.09 -13.56 6.59
N ALA A 511 -20.10 -14.46 6.49
CA ALA A 511 -19.22 -14.55 5.35
C ALA A 511 -19.98 -15.00 4.08
N ASP A 512 -20.89 -15.97 4.20
CA ASP A 512 -21.78 -16.41 3.12
C ASP A 512 -22.64 -15.21 2.64
N HIS A 513 -23.23 -14.48 3.56
CA HIS A 513 -24.01 -13.30 3.25
C HIS A 513 -23.18 -12.19 2.57
N LEU A 514 -21.95 -11.96 3.03
CA LEU A 514 -21.01 -11.01 2.37
C LEU A 514 -20.63 -11.45 0.98
N ALA A 515 -20.55 -12.77 0.70
CA ALA A 515 -20.25 -13.30 -0.62
C ALA A 515 -21.44 -13.15 -1.58
N ASP A 516 -22.64 -13.44 -1.13
CA ASP A 516 -23.88 -13.25 -1.93
C ASP A 516 -24.08 -11.78 -2.33
N ASN A 517 -23.50 -10.89 -1.53
CA ASN A 517 -23.70 -9.45 -1.61
C ASN A 517 -22.36 -8.68 -1.81
N ALA A 518 -21.49 -9.11 -2.68
CA ALA A 518 -20.13 -8.57 -2.86
C ALA A 518 -20.03 -7.21 -3.57
N ILE A 519 -19.05 -6.38 -3.19
CA ILE A 519 -18.75 -5.07 -3.83
C ILE A 519 -18.04 -5.27 -5.18
N LYS A 520 -18.56 -4.63 -6.25
CA LYS A 520 -17.82 -4.43 -7.49
C LYS A 520 -16.74 -3.38 -7.24
N ASP A 521 -15.52 -3.65 -7.67
CA ASP A 521 -14.41 -2.70 -7.65
C ASP A 521 -14.11 -2.09 -6.27
N TYR A 522 -13.74 -2.97 -5.31
CA TYR A 522 -13.05 -2.54 -4.13
C TYR A 522 -11.59 -2.19 -4.50
N GLU A 523 -11.38 -1.02 -5.09
CA GLU A 523 -10.06 -0.40 -5.06
C GLU A 523 -9.81 0.06 -3.61
N PRO A 524 -8.67 -0.33 -2.99
CA PRO A 524 -8.28 0.29 -1.74
C PRO A 524 -8.22 1.79 -1.99
N LEU A 525 -8.84 2.59 -1.11
CA LEU A 525 -8.50 3.99 -1.03
C LEU A 525 -6.98 4.05 -0.97
N LYS A 526 -6.35 4.55 -2.01
CA LYS A 526 -4.99 5.04 -1.91
C LYS A 526 -5.10 6.16 -0.90
N PHE A 527 -4.65 5.89 0.33
CA PHE A 527 -4.45 6.92 1.35
C PHE A 527 -3.20 7.75 0.99
N ASP A 528 -3.09 8.07 -0.29
CA ASP A 528 -2.25 9.15 -0.75
C ASP A 528 -3.04 10.41 -0.48
N PHE A 529 -2.38 11.43 0.03
CA PHE A 529 -3.00 12.72 0.33
C PHE A 529 -3.88 13.16 -0.84
N PRO A 530 -5.03 13.86 -0.60
CA PRO A 530 -5.97 14.24 -1.65
C PRO A 530 -5.38 15.03 -2.83
N ASP A 531 -4.12 15.43 -2.73
CA ASP A 531 -3.38 16.20 -3.72
C ASP A 531 -2.44 15.36 -4.60
N GLU A 532 -2.37 14.03 -4.43
CA GLU A 532 -1.36 13.17 -5.09
C GLU A 532 -1.89 12.29 -6.23
N ASP A 533 -3.14 12.44 -6.67
CA ASP A 533 -3.66 11.71 -7.84
C ASP A 533 -3.02 12.21 -9.14
N VAL A 534 -1.87 11.65 -9.49
CA VAL A 534 -1.33 11.71 -10.84
C VAL A 534 -1.85 10.46 -11.56
N LEU A 535 -2.89 10.65 -12.36
CA LEU A 535 -3.35 9.65 -13.33
C LEU A 535 -2.24 9.43 -14.36
N ILE A 536 -1.59 8.28 -14.29
CA ILE A 536 -0.78 7.75 -15.39
C ILE A 536 -1.78 7.15 -16.38
N VAL A 537 -1.99 7.83 -17.48
CA VAL A 537 -2.67 7.27 -18.66
C VAL A 537 -1.63 6.38 -19.34
N GLU A 538 -1.71 5.08 -19.17
CA GLU A 538 -1.06 4.14 -20.08
C GLU A 538 -1.85 4.15 -21.39
N GLU A 539 -1.20 4.56 -22.46
CA GLU A 539 -1.74 4.36 -23.81
C GLU A 539 -1.71 2.86 -24.12
N ASP A 540 -2.88 2.24 -24.15
CA ASP A 540 -3.08 0.91 -24.72
C ASP A 540 -2.74 0.96 -26.21
N LYS A 541 -1.56 0.48 -26.57
CA LYS A 541 -1.28 0.06 -27.95
C LYS A 541 -1.92 -1.32 -28.13
N GLU A 542 -2.93 -1.40 -28.96
CA GLU A 542 -3.50 -2.66 -29.45
C GLU A 542 -2.41 -3.47 -30.18
N LYS A 543 -1.82 -4.45 -29.48
CA LYS A 543 -0.98 -5.50 -30.07
C LYS A 543 -1.61 -6.85 -29.72
N ASN A 544 -2.60 -7.27 -30.52
CA ASN A 544 -3.39 -8.47 -30.22
C ASN A 544 -2.67 -9.82 -30.45
N ASP A 545 -1.45 -9.85 -31.06
CA ASP A 545 -0.75 -11.09 -31.45
C ASP A 545 0.65 -11.22 -30.82
N TRP A 546 1.04 -10.33 -29.93
CA TRP A 546 2.37 -10.34 -29.35
C TRP A 546 2.43 -11.17 -28.06
N TRP A 547 3.50 -11.98 -27.94
CA TRP A 547 3.88 -12.63 -26.70
C TRP A 547 4.74 -11.70 -25.87
N ILE A 548 4.74 -11.86 -24.57
CA ILE A 548 5.51 -11.02 -23.63
C ILE A 548 6.47 -11.93 -22.86
N MET A 549 7.71 -11.52 -22.70
CA MET A 549 8.71 -12.23 -21.91
C MET A 549 9.32 -11.31 -20.86
N TYR A 550 9.42 -11.81 -19.64
CA TYR A 550 10.18 -11.18 -18.54
C TYR A 550 11.34 -12.07 -18.16
N PHE A 551 12.50 -11.48 -17.85
CA PHE A 551 13.69 -12.23 -17.41
C PHE A 551 14.40 -11.51 -16.27
N ASP A 552 15.10 -12.28 -15.42
CA ASP A 552 15.98 -11.79 -14.36
C ASP A 552 17.02 -12.83 -13.95
N GLY A 553 18.19 -12.37 -13.50
CA GLY A 553 19.27 -13.18 -12.97
C GLY A 553 19.58 -12.86 -11.52
N ALA A 554 19.80 -13.88 -10.69
CA ALA A 554 20.14 -13.72 -9.28
C ALA A 554 21.48 -14.38 -8.94
N VAL A 555 22.37 -13.60 -8.33
CA VAL A 555 23.65 -14.10 -7.78
C VAL A 555 23.66 -13.76 -6.29
N ASN A 556 23.71 -14.77 -5.44
CA ASN A 556 23.77 -14.57 -4.00
C ASN A 556 24.68 -15.61 -3.32
N VAL A 557 24.85 -15.50 -2.00
CA VAL A 557 25.73 -16.37 -1.19
C VAL A 557 25.34 -17.85 -1.27
N SER A 558 24.08 -18.15 -1.60
CA SER A 558 23.53 -19.52 -1.66
C SER A 558 23.67 -20.16 -3.05
N GLY A 559 24.02 -19.40 -4.08
CA GLY A 559 24.22 -19.84 -5.45
C GLY A 559 23.75 -18.87 -6.51
N ASN A 560 23.80 -19.30 -7.77
CA ASN A 560 23.40 -18.48 -8.92
C ASN A 560 22.16 -19.10 -9.57
N GLY A 561 21.21 -18.25 -10.00
CA GLY A 561 19.97 -18.67 -10.64
C GLY A 561 19.56 -17.73 -11.76
N ALA A 562 18.84 -18.24 -12.74
CA ALA A 562 18.21 -17.48 -13.80
C ALA A 562 16.73 -17.84 -13.91
N GLY A 563 15.88 -16.84 -14.16
CA GLY A 563 14.44 -17.00 -14.27
C GLY A 563 13.90 -16.22 -15.46
N ALA A 564 12.96 -16.83 -16.19
CA ALA A 564 12.23 -16.16 -17.25
C ALA A 564 10.74 -16.56 -17.21
N VAL A 565 9.88 -15.69 -17.71
CA VAL A 565 8.44 -15.93 -17.83
C VAL A 565 7.97 -15.49 -19.21
N ILE A 566 7.38 -16.40 -19.94
CA ILE A 566 6.76 -16.11 -21.24
C ILE A 566 5.25 -16.04 -21.05
N ILE A 567 4.62 -15.02 -21.59
CA ILE A 567 3.17 -14.80 -21.50
C ILE A 567 2.57 -14.77 -22.90
N SER A 568 1.60 -15.66 -23.15
CA SER A 568 0.90 -15.68 -24.43
C SER A 568 -0.10 -14.51 -24.56
N PRO A 569 -0.54 -14.19 -25.79
CA PRO A 569 -1.62 -13.23 -26.02
C PRO A 569 -2.90 -13.54 -25.22
N ASP A 570 -3.17 -14.82 -24.96
CA ASP A 570 -4.27 -15.30 -24.11
C ASP A 570 -3.97 -15.21 -22.59
N GLN A 571 -2.91 -14.49 -22.20
CA GLN A 571 -2.47 -14.31 -20.80
C GLN A 571 -2.05 -15.60 -20.08
N LYS A 572 -1.72 -16.68 -20.80
CA LYS A 572 -1.11 -17.88 -20.22
C LYS A 572 0.37 -17.62 -19.93
N GLN A 573 0.81 -17.99 -18.73
CA GLN A 573 2.17 -17.77 -18.29
C GLN A 573 2.97 -19.09 -18.27
N TYR A 574 4.18 -19.06 -18.79
CA TYR A 574 5.12 -20.18 -18.87
C TYR A 574 6.39 -19.80 -18.10
N PRO A 575 6.45 -20.10 -16.78
CA PRO A 575 7.61 -19.80 -15.95
C PRO A 575 8.70 -20.84 -16.20
N ILE A 576 9.95 -20.36 -16.31
CA ILE A 576 11.14 -21.16 -16.53
C ILE A 576 12.18 -20.71 -15.52
N SER A 577 12.88 -21.64 -14.88
CA SER A 577 13.94 -21.31 -13.94
C SER A 577 15.05 -22.33 -13.99
N ILE A 578 16.29 -21.89 -13.89
CA ILE A 578 17.46 -22.76 -13.86
C ILE A 578 18.43 -22.34 -12.76
N LYS A 579 19.09 -23.33 -12.19
CA LYS A 579 20.22 -23.16 -11.29
C LYS A 579 21.53 -23.21 -12.09
N LEU A 580 22.35 -22.16 -11.96
CA LEU A 580 23.65 -22.07 -12.61
C LEU A 580 24.73 -22.61 -11.66
N GLN A 581 25.42 -23.68 -12.06
CA GLN A 581 26.49 -24.33 -11.27
C GLN A 581 27.89 -23.89 -11.69
N PHE A 582 28.04 -22.73 -12.23
CA PHE A 582 29.32 -22.13 -12.60
C PHE A 582 29.44 -20.71 -12.01
N GLU A 583 30.67 -20.19 -11.96
CA GLU A 583 30.88 -18.82 -11.46
C GLU A 583 30.25 -17.78 -12.38
N CYS A 584 29.30 -17.04 -11.82
CA CYS A 584 28.57 -15.99 -12.51
C CYS A 584 28.73 -14.65 -11.80
N THR A 585 28.82 -13.58 -12.58
CA THR A 585 28.51 -12.22 -12.15
C THR A 585 27.01 -11.98 -12.30
N ASN A 586 26.46 -10.93 -11.68
CA ASN A 586 25.05 -10.55 -11.89
C ASN A 586 24.75 -10.37 -13.40
N ASN A 587 25.61 -9.67 -14.12
CA ASN A 587 25.45 -9.46 -15.57
C ASN A 587 25.40 -10.80 -16.33
N THR A 588 26.25 -11.75 -15.95
CA THR A 588 26.26 -13.10 -16.57
C THR A 588 24.95 -13.85 -16.29
N ALA A 589 24.45 -13.81 -15.05
CA ALA A 589 23.19 -14.46 -14.68
C ALA A 589 21.97 -13.85 -15.40
N GLU A 590 21.99 -12.54 -15.60
CA GLU A 590 20.95 -11.82 -16.36
C GLU A 590 21.00 -12.18 -17.85
N TYR A 591 22.20 -12.33 -18.46
CA TYR A 591 22.36 -12.84 -19.82
C TYR A 591 21.82 -14.26 -19.96
N GLU A 592 22.15 -15.15 -19.02
CA GLU A 592 21.63 -16.54 -18.99
C GLU A 592 20.11 -16.57 -18.88
N ALA A 593 19.52 -15.67 -18.10
CA ALA A 593 18.07 -15.57 -17.95
C ALA A 593 17.39 -15.10 -19.25
N CYS A 594 17.95 -14.10 -19.92
CA CYS A 594 17.46 -13.61 -21.20
C CYS A 594 17.54 -14.69 -22.29
N ILE A 595 18.68 -15.37 -22.39
CA ILE A 595 18.90 -16.45 -23.36
C ILE A 595 17.93 -17.61 -23.09
N LEU A 596 17.78 -18.03 -21.84
CA LEU A 596 16.85 -19.08 -21.43
C LEU A 596 15.42 -18.81 -21.92
N GLY A 597 14.95 -17.58 -21.72
CA GLY A 597 13.62 -17.17 -22.16
C GLY A 597 13.49 -17.16 -23.69
N LEU A 598 14.51 -16.69 -24.42
CA LEU A 598 14.50 -16.67 -25.89
C LEU A 598 14.57 -18.08 -26.50
N GLU A 599 15.41 -18.97 -25.94
CA GLU A 599 15.47 -20.37 -26.36
C GLU A 599 14.10 -21.04 -26.21
N ALA A 600 13.47 -20.90 -25.05
CA ALA A 600 12.14 -21.44 -24.81
C ALA A 600 11.07 -20.83 -25.73
N ALA A 601 11.15 -19.53 -26.02
CA ALA A 601 10.23 -18.87 -26.95
C ALA A 601 10.37 -19.41 -28.39
N LEU A 602 11.60 -19.69 -28.83
CA LEU A 602 11.89 -20.30 -30.13
C LEU A 602 11.40 -21.76 -30.19
N GLU A 603 11.59 -22.55 -29.13
CA GLU A 603 11.04 -23.91 -29.03
C GLU A 603 9.51 -23.92 -29.12
N MET A 604 8.87 -22.92 -28.52
CA MET A 604 7.42 -22.69 -28.60
C MET A 604 6.97 -22.16 -29.97
N LYS A 605 7.90 -21.89 -30.91
CA LYS A 605 7.66 -21.33 -32.24
C LYS A 605 6.98 -19.95 -32.21
N ILE A 606 7.31 -19.15 -31.22
CA ILE A 606 6.80 -17.79 -31.08
C ILE A 606 7.48 -16.92 -32.14
N LYS A 607 6.70 -16.11 -32.87
CA LYS A 607 7.18 -15.27 -33.96
C LYS A 607 7.29 -13.80 -33.60
N LYS A 608 6.44 -13.31 -32.70
CA LYS A 608 6.41 -11.92 -32.25
C LYS A 608 6.53 -11.87 -30.74
N LEU A 609 7.59 -11.20 -30.24
CA LEU A 609 7.92 -11.22 -28.80
C LEU A 609 8.32 -9.83 -28.29
N ASP A 610 7.66 -9.36 -27.23
CA ASP A 610 8.07 -8.21 -26.44
C ASP A 610 8.88 -8.69 -25.21
N VAL A 611 10.13 -8.28 -25.08
CA VAL A 611 11.06 -8.70 -24.03
C VAL A 611 11.25 -7.57 -23.02
N TYR A 612 11.01 -7.86 -21.76
CA TYR A 612 11.14 -6.94 -20.64
C TYR A 612 12.16 -7.41 -19.62
N GLY A 613 13.06 -6.51 -19.19
CA GLY A 613 14.05 -6.77 -18.14
C GLY A 613 14.40 -5.51 -17.37
N ASP A 614 14.91 -5.65 -16.15
CA ASP A 614 15.37 -4.53 -15.33
C ASP A 614 16.87 -4.23 -15.50
N SER A 615 17.57 -5.01 -16.34
CA SER A 615 18.95 -4.78 -16.71
C SER A 615 19.07 -3.82 -17.90
N MET A 616 19.30 -2.55 -17.62
CA MET A 616 19.58 -1.54 -18.66
C MET A 616 20.78 -1.93 -19.53
N LEU A 617 21.77 -2.60 -18.92
CA LEU A 617 22.97 -3.03 -19.63
C LEU A 617 22.63 -3.97 -20.79
N ILE A 618 21.90 -5.04 -20.53
CA ILE A 618 21.55 -6.03 -21.54
C ILE A 618 20.65 -5.42 -22.61
N ILE A 619 19.61 -4.70 -22.19
CA ILE A 619 18.68 -4.08 -23.12
C ILE A 619 19.40 -3.14 -24.11
N CYS A 620 20.27 -2.27 -23.63
CA CYS A 620 21.03 -1.35 -24.50
C CYS A 620 22.10 -2.07 -25.36
N GLN A 621 22.70 -3.15 -24.84
CA GLN A 621 23.68 -3.93 -25.62
C GLN A 621 23.04 -4.75 -26.74
N VAL A 622 21.84 -5.30 -26.50
CA VAL A 622 21.08 -6.02 -27.53
C VAL A 622 20.56 -5.08 -28.62
N LYS A 623 20.10 -3.89 -28.23
CA LYS A 623 19.69 -2.83 -29.18
C LYS A 623 20.85 -2.21 -29.96
N GLY A 624 22.12 -2.53 -29.62
CA GLY A 624 23.31 -1.95 -30.25
C GLY A 624 23.61 -0.51 -29.80
N GLU A 625 22.91 -0.01 -28.79
CA GLU A 625 23.11 1.35 -28.25
C GLU A 625 24.40 1.45 -27.42
N TRP A 626 24.81 0.35 -26.77
CA TRP A 626 26.05 0.27 -25.99
C TRP A 626 26.96 -0.84 -26.50
N GLN A 627 28.27 -0.54 -26.55
CA GLN A 627 29.27 -1.53 -26.89
C GLN A 627 29.65 -2.41 -25.70
N THR A 628 29.71 -3.72 -25.91
CA THR A 628 30.17 -4.69 -24.91
C THR A 628 31.69 -4.62 -24.79
N LYS A 629 32.19 -4.01 -23.69
CA LYS A 629 33.65 -3.83 -23.44
C LYS A 629 34.24 -5.00 -22.64
N GLU A 630 33.45 -5.74 -21.93
CA GLU A 630 33.87 -6.85 -21.08
C GLU A 630 34.04 -8.11 -21.93
N GLU A 631 35.28 -8.61 -22.07
CA GLU A 631 35.60 -9.77 -22.91
C GLU A 631 34.74 -11.00 -22.62
N LYS A 632 34.35 -11.21 -21.33
CA LYS A 632 33.54 -12.34 -20.90
C LYS A 632 32.09 -12.25 -21.38
N LEU A 633 31.55 -11.07 -21.66
CA LEU A 633 30.18 -10.86 -22.09
C LEU A 633 30.02 -10.81 -23.62
N ILE A 634 31.11 -10.67 -24.37
CA ILE A 634 31.09 -10.65 -25.85
C ILE A 634 30.46 -11.93 -26.43
N PRO A 635 30.84 -13.16 -25.98
CA PRO A 635 30.23 -14.39 -26.48
C PRO A 635 28.71 -14.47 -26.20
N TYR A 636 28.27 -13.97 -25.04
CA TYR A 636 26.86 -13.91 -24.67
C TYR A 636 26.08 -12.97 -25.59
N GLN A 637 26.59 -11.78 -25.81
CA GLN A 637 25.96 -10.79 -26.69
C GLN A 637 25.87 -11.31 -28.14
N GLN A 638 26.89 -11.98 -28.65
CA GLN A 638 26.91 -12.59 -29.99
C GLN A 638 25.85 -13.71 -30.07
N TYR A 639 25.78 -14.57 -29.04
CA TYR A 639 24.81 -15.66 -29.01
C TYR A 639 23.38 -15.14 -28.93
N LEU A 640 23.16 -14.11 -28.11
CA LEU A 640 21.86 -13.48 -27.96
C LEU A 640 21.40 -12.80 -29.25
N SER A 641 22.31 -12.12 -29.97
CA SER A 641 22.05 -11.55 -31.31
C SER A 641 21.64 -12.62 -32.34
N LYS A 642 22.26 -13.79 -32.29
CA LYS A 642 21.90 -14.90 -33.18
C LYS A 642 20.49 -15.47 -32.84
N LEU A 643 20.13 -15.53 -31.57
CA LEU A 643 18.76 -15.95 -31.16
C LEU A 643 17.68 -14.97 -31.60
N THR A 644 17.98 -13.67 -31.60
CA THR A 644 17.00 -12.66 -32.03
C THR A 644 16.65 -12.75 -33.53
N GLU A 645 17.53 -13.28 -34.37
CA GLU A 645 17.28 -13.52 -35.79
C GLU A 645 16.20 -14.58 -36.03
N GLY A 646 15.88 -15.41 -35.04
CA GLY A 646 14.85 -16.43 -35.11
C GLY A 646 13.40 -15.93 -35.01
N PHE A 647 13.18 -14.66 -34.67
CA PHE A 647 11.87 -14.04 -34.53
C PHE A 647 11.53 -13.16 -35.75
N ASP A 648 10.26 -13.11 -36.10
CA ASP A 648 9.80 -12.23 -37.19
C ASP A 648 9.77 -10.76 -36.72
N GLU A 649 9.35 -10.51 -35.46
CA GLU A 649 9.37 -9.22 -34.79
C GLU A 649 9.74 -9.41 -33.31
N ILE A 650 10.75 -8.72 -32.80
CA ILE A 650 11.16 -8.74 -31.40
C ILE A 650 11.51 -7.32 -30.93
N ASP A 651 11.02 -6.92 -29.79
CA ASP A 651 11.36 -5.65 -29.14
C ASP A 651 11.85 -5.87 -27.72
N PHE A 652 12.80 -5.04 -27.27
CA PHE A 652 13.37 -5.10 -25.93
C PHE A 652 13.06 -3.81 -25.19
N THR A 653 12.45 -3.91 -24.03
CA THR A 653 12.06 -2.74 -23.24
C THR A 653 12.59 -2.84 -21.81
N HIS A 654 13.30 -1.79 -21.38
CA HIS A 654 13.73 -1.69 -19.98
C HIS A 654 12.55 -1.35 -19.08
N MET A 655 12.47 -2.04 -17.94
CA MET A 655 11.44 -1.78 -16.93
C MET A 655 12.03 -1.66 -15.52
N GLY A 656 11.33 -0.98 -14.63
CA GLY A 656 11.75 -0.86 -13.24
C GLY A 656 11.64 -2.19 -12.50
N ARG A 657 12.55 -2.41 -11.54
CA ARG A 657 12.65 -3.63 -10.73
C ARG A 657 11.36 -4.00 -9.98
N ASP A 658 10.58 -3.00 -9.59
CA ASP A 658 9.25 -3.13 -8.98
C ASP A 658 8.22 -3.84 -9.89
N LYS A 659 8.41 -3.80 -11.20
CA LYS A 659 7.54 -4.46 -12.19
C LYS A 659 8.06 -5.83 -12.64
N ASN A 660 9.34 -6.16 -12.37
CA ASN A 660 9.99 -7.43 -12.75
C ASN A 660 9.96 -8.50 -11.63
N GLN A 661 9.18 -8.30 -10.58
CA GLN A 661 9.17 -9.11 -9.36
C GLN A 661 8.97 -10.62 -9.59
N PHE A 662 8.33 -11.04 -10.67
CA PHE A 662 8.06 -12.46 -10.92
C PHE A 662 9.29 -13.20 -11.47
N ALA A 663 10.01 -12.59 -12.41
CA ALA A 663 11.28 -13.15 -12.90
C ALA A 663 12.36 -13.12 -11.80
N ASP A 664 12.45 -12.03 -11.01
CA ASP A 664 13.33 -11.90 -9.85
C ASP A 664 13.08 -13.02 -8.81
N ALA A 665 11.80 -13.29 -8.50
CA ALA A 665 11.44 -14.37 -7.58
C ALA A 665 11.87 -15.75 -8.09
N LEU A 666 11.72 -16.04 -9.38
CA LEU A 666 12.14 -17.30 -10.00
C LEU A 666 13.66 -17.48 -9.98
N ALA A 667 14.42 -16.42 -10.34
CA ALA A 667 15.87 -16.41 -10.31
C ALA A 667 16.42 -16.63 -8.89
N THR A 668 15.83 -15.93 -7.91
CA THR A 668 16.18 -16.05 -6.49
C THR A 668 15.89 -17.45 -5.95
N LEU A 669 14.73 -18.03 -6.24
CA LEU A 669 14.38 -19.40 -5.83
C LEU A 669 15.33 -20.43 -6.44
N ALA A 670 15.67 -20.30 -7.73
CA ALA A 670 16.62 -21.18 -8.39
C ALA A 670 18.00 -21.10 -7.75
N SER A 671 18.46 -19.91 -7.38
CA SER A 671 19.76 -19.71 -6.72
C SER A 671 19.84 -20.37 -5.35
N MET A 672 18.75 -20.33 -4.57
CA MET A 672 18.66 -20.84 -3.19
C MET A 672 18.39 -22.33 -3.10
N ALA A 673 17.87 -22.97 -4.16
CA ALA A 673 17.51 -24.38 -4.14
C ALA A 673 18.73 -25.26 -3.85
N LYS A 674 18.74 -25.94 -2.70
CA LYS A 674 19.70 -27.03 -2.40
C LYS A 674 19.15 -28.33 -3.00
N ILE A 675 19.71 -28.72 -4.12
CA ILE A 675 19.32 -29.97 -4.80
C ILE A 675 20.37 -31.00 -4.43
N ASP A 676 20.08 -31.86 -3.44
CA ASP A 676 20.85 -33.08 -3.19
C ASP A 676 20.40 -34.16 -4.16
N TYR A 677 21.36 -34.90 -4.73
CA TYR A 677 21.09 -36.00 -5.66
C TYR A 677 20.15 -37.03 -5.00
N GLY A 678 18.92 -37.10 -5.49
CA GLY A 678 17.97 -38.18 -5.11
C GLY A 678 16.68 -37.73 -4.42
N ILE A 679 16.48 -36.48 -4.09
CA ILE A 679 15.23 -35.98 -3.50
C ILE A 679 14.45 -35.17 -4.54
N ARG A 680 13.27 -35.67 -4.94
CA ARG A 680 12.32 -34.89 -5.76
C ARG A 680 11.67 -33.82 -4.88
N VAL A 681 12.12 -32.57 -5.00
CA VAL A 681 11.39 -31.43 -4.47
C VAL A 681 10.55 -30.88 -5.61
N GLN A 682 9.24 -31.07 -5.57
CA GLN A 682 8.32 -30.36 -6.45
C GLN A 682 7.72 -29.20 -5.66
N PRO A 683 7.65 -27.95 -6.26
CA PRO A 683 6.67 -27.69 -7.31
C PRO A 683 7.15 -26.84 -8.49
N ILE A 684 8.40 -26.45 -8.57
CA ILE A 684 8.94 -25.72 -9.73
C ILE A 684 9.99 -26.62 -10.36
N HIS A 685 9.91 -26.82 -11.69
CA HIS A 685 10.93 -27.58 -12.41
C HIS A 685 12.16 -26.67 -12.51
N ILE A 686 13.17 -26.93 -11.67
CA ILE A 686 14.46 -26.23 -11.74
C ILE A 686 15.42 -27.15 -12.45
N GLU A 687 15.86 -26.74 -13.66
CA GLU A 687 16.93 -27.41 -14.37
C GLU A 687 18.28 -26.97 -13.83
N ILE A 688 19.29 -27.83 -14.02
CA ILE A 688 20.67 -27.53 -13.63
C ILE A 688 21.50 -27.36 -14.89
N LYS A 689 22.06 -26.17 -15.09
CA LYS A 689 23.01 -25.87 -16.16
C LYS A 689 24.42 -25.81 -15.60
N ASN A 690 25.29 -26.67 -16.13
CA ASN A 690 26.69 -26.78 -15.68
C ASN A 690 27.64 -25.91 -16.50
N PHE A 691 27.20 -25.40 -17.65
CA PHE A 691 27.99 -24.64 -18.59
C PHE A 691 27.18 -23.43 -19.11
N PRO A 692 27.90 -22.34 -19.47
CA PRO A 692 27.25 -21.15 -20.06
C PRO A 692 26.51 -21.49 -21.38
N ALA A 693 25.37 -20.78 -21.62
CA ALA A 693 24.49 -21.05 -22.74
C ALA A 693 25.20 -20.98 -24.11
N HIS A 694 26.09 -20.02 -24.31
CA HIS A 694 26.84 -19.85 -25.56
C HIS A 694 27.80 -21.04 -25.84
N CYS A 695 28.09 -21.91 -24.88
CA CYS A 695 28.92 -23.12 -25.08
C CYS A 695 28.09 -24.29 -25.66
N CYS A 696 26.77 -24.20 -25.73
CA CYS A 696 25.91 -25.30 -26.20
C CYS A 696 25.74 -25.30 -27.75
N SER A 697 26.09 -24.22 -28.44
CA SER A 697 25.94 -24.07 -29.90
C SER A 697 27.24 -24.33 -30.70
N LEU A 698 28.01 -25.32 -30.30
CA LEU A 698 29.21 -25.70 -31.08
C LEU A 698 28.79 -26.46 -32.34
N GLU A 699 28.98 -25.85 -33.49
CA GLU A 699 28.99 -26.54 -34.77
C GLU A 699 30.05 -27.65 -34.68
N GLY A 700 29.69 -28.89 -35.01
CA GLY A 700 30.64 -29.98 -35.10
C GLY A 700 31.73 -29.62 -36.06
N GLU A 701 33.02 -29.87 -35.71
CA GLU A 701 34.14 -29.72 -36.64
C GLU A 701 33.93 -30.57 -37.89
N ILE A 702 34.67 -30.27 -38.94
CA ILE A 702 34.54 -30.93 -40.26
C ILE A 702 34.63 -32.46 -40.19
N ASP A 703 35.17 -33.03 -39.11
CA ASP A 703 35.26 -34.45 -38.82
C ASP A 703 34.06 -35.04 -38.03
N GLY A 704 33.09 -34.23 -37.69
CA GLY A 704 31.88 -34.63 -36.96
C GLY A 704 32.07 -34.91 -35.45
N ASN A 705 33.25 -34.66 -34.90
CA ASN A 705 33.55 -34.81 -33.48
C ASN A 705 33.53 -33.45 -32.77
N PRO A 706 33.10 -33.34 -31.50
CA PRO A 706 33.19 -32.11 -30.73
C PRO A 706 34.67 -31.69 -30.53
N TRP A 707 34.97 -30.39 -30.51
CA TRP A 707 36.32 -29.83 -30.34
C TRP A 707 37.10 -30.38 -29.13
N PHE A 708 36.40 -30.84 -28.11
CA PHE A 708 36.99 -31.44 -26.91
C PHE A 708 37.23 -32.95 -27.05
N TYR A 709 36.88 -33.56 -28.15
CA TYR A 709 36.98 -35.00 -28.36
C TYR A 709 38.41 -35.51 -28.15
N ASP A 710 39.38 -34.87 -28.71
CA ASP A 710 40.80 -35.21 -28.60
C ASP A 710 41.33 -34.99 -27.19
N ILE A 711 40.84 -33.94 -26.50
CA ILE A 711 41.15 -33.68 -25.09
C ILE A 711 40.59 -34.80 -24.21
N LYS A 712 39.34 -35.18 -24.42
CA LYS A 712 38.65 -36.28 -23.69
C LYS A 712 39.36 -37.60 -23.93
N ARG A 713 39.72 -37.89 -25.17
CA ARG A 713 40.43 -39.11 -25.53
C ARG A 713 41.83 -39.17 -24.91
N PHE A 714 42.54 -38.07 -24.90
CA PHE A 714 43.82 -37.96 -24.22
C PHE A 714 43.71 -38.12 -22.70
N ILE A 715 42.71 -37.57 -22.08
CA ILE A 715 42.47 -37.72 -20.63
C ILE A 715 42.15 -39.20 -20.26
N GLN A 716 41.28 -39.84 -21.07
CA GLN A 716 40.79 -41.22 -20.79
C GLN A 716 41.84 -42.30 -21.17
N TYR A 717 42.51 -42.14 -22.33
CA TYR A 717 43.32 -43.20 -22.89
C TYR A 717 44.79 -42.82 -23.09
N ARG A 718 45.17 -41.54 -22.84
CA ARG A 718 46.52 -40.99 -23.11
C ARG A 718 46.93 -41.08 -24.56
N GLU A 719 46.00 -41.18 -25.49
CA GLU A 719 46.24 -41.26 -26.94
C GLU A 719 46.19 -39.87 -27.57
N TYR A 720 47.06 -39.61 -28.54
CA TYR A 720 47.08 -38.41 -29.32
C TYR A 720 46.36 -38.62 -30.66
N PRO A 721 45.76 -37.59 -31.25
CA PRO A 721 45.21 -37.67 -32.62
C PRO A 721 46.20 -38.17 -33.62
N LEU A 722 45.77 -38.94 -34.60
CA LEU A 722 46.60 -39.42 -35.68
C LEU A 722 47.13 -38.25 -36.51
N GLY A 723 48.46 -38.08 -36.55
CA GLY A 723 49.10 -36.98 -37.26
C GLY A 723 49.41 -35.74 -36.44
N ALA A 724 49.16 -35.75 -35.12
CA ALA A 724 49.40 -34.60 -34.24
C ALA A 724 50.90 -34.19 -34.22
N SER A 725 51.15 -32.91 -34.44
CA SER A 725 52.49 -32.34 -34.34
C SER A 725 52.97 -32.24 -32.89
N LYS A 726 54.28 -32.06 -32.69
CA LYS A 726 54.86 -31.87 -31.34
C LYS A 726 54.24 -30.64 -30.61
N ALA A 727 53.82 -29.62 -31.37
CA ALA A 727 53.15 -28.44 -30.84
C ALA A 727 51.72 -28.79 -30.37
N ASP A 728 50.96 -29.57 -31.15
CA ASP A 728 49.62 -30.01 -30.82
C ASP A 728 49.61 -30.92 -29.59
N MET A 729 50.57 -31.83 -29.50
CA MET A 729 50.73 -32.69 -28.30
C MET A 729 51.02 -31.88 -27.03
N LYS A 730 51.78 -30.78 -27.14
CA LYS A 730 52.06 -29.89 -26.01
C LYS A 730 50.82 -29.05 -25.61
N THR A 731 50.07 -28.60 -26.61
CA THR A 731 48.81 -27.87 -26.40
C THR A 731 47.76 -28.76 -25.75
N LEU A 732 47.59 -29.97 -26.25
CA LEU A 732 46.65 -30.96 -25.73
C LEU A 732 46.97 -31.36 -24.27
N ARG A 733 48.25 -31.53 -23.92
CA ARG A 733 48.68 -31.74 -22.54
C ARG A 733 48.33 -30.55 -21.64
N ARG A 734 48.48 -29.33 -22.13
CA ARG A 734 48.21 -28.10 -21.38
C ARG A 734 46.72 -27.87 -21.16
N LEU A 735 45.88 -28.26 -22.14
CA LEU A 735 44.41 -28.18 -22.04
C LEU A 735 43.81 -29.34 -21.22
N ALA A 736 44.51 -30.44 -21.06
CA ALA A 736 44.10 -31.60 -20.29
C ALA A 736 44.57 -31.56 -18.80
N MET A 737 45.33 -30.56 -18.40
CA MET A 737 45.71 -30.24 -17.02
C MET A 737 44.73 -29.29 -16.38
#